data_6e490ddbf5bc916eeef1638f6a76037b
#
_entry.id   6e490ddbf5bc916eeef1638f6a76037b
#
_cell.length_a   1.000
_cell.length_b   1.000
_cell.length_c   1.000
_cell.angle_alpha   90.00
_cell.angle_beta   90.00
_cell.angle_gamma   90.00
#
_symmetry.space_group_name_H-M   'P 1'
#
loop_
_entity.id
_entity.type
_entity.pdbx_description
1 polymer ?
#
loop_
_entity_poly.entity_id
_entity_poly.type
_entity_poly.pdbx_seq_one_letter_code
_entity_poly.pdbx_strand_id
1 'polypeptide(L)'
;TATLKILERGLDKGPIITDVPELEKLTGNIVIQLRDYENKINRALLWNHTWYAQYVELLKKAGFNLKLLKSELEYSKNISSYEHYLTTNIFDYVKIVSFFLAERKIRQEIDYAKTIFDDKRLANSDLCHEILKALTYRDGTAYEEAYHNYSIVWGKRDIYAMREQLLSKLEKYAFDWAKSIRSRTGSNGKASMPDTLEKLWMLKQFEYILDELFAMPLEKREKRVDDYCVQLRDCTTRLANQLAWYHLKCRLDGKQEIQSAVASYASLIKRAGKRTGKQAPRLLKQAREQMKMGQKAVPAWIIPVYRALETFDPVDTVFDVAIIDEASQSSLEALVITLMAHKIIVVGDDKQVSPMMVGVNFDERDEILKKYLGPYLKNSLMFDGNISFYEIVATAFKPVMLEEHFRCVPEIIGYSNEKMYNNRILPLRDSHSSELMPPVINYRVDGRRNGKAKINDKEAECIVSLMLACWEQTEYADKTFGIISLLGDEQAFYIMNFAYNHDINMQEWNQRQVVVGNAASFQGDERDVMFLSMVDDDESANRSRTKLDLRRRYNVAASRAKDQLWVVNSLDYTKLKHGENLEDEDVRFGLLEYAENYQEHRARFLEAEVKAESPFEAEVAKYLLAKGYHIQQQYEAGPYRIDIVVSYENKQIAIECDGERFHSGAAKIEEDMERQCILQRIGWKFIRIRGGMYYRDKDGTMEDVIKKLTTYGIYTENSQNSADDDQYHSCGLYQRVVNRAQQIRDEWHKQDNVIKTAANKIVQYPESISEVPLKAVMSPGNQYKVHYKKETVAPKTLNLKQQRKIKMGDKVTVRLNESTKTYIMMKNSRGSLTELTKACLGHSVGDEIIYQNNKGKILGIK
;
A
#
# COMPACT_ATOMS: atom_id res chain seq x y z
N THR A 1 4.37 3.57 -25.17
CA THR A 1 3.73 2.39 -24.58
C THR A 1 2.51 2.74 -23.73
N ALA A 2 2.56 3.74 -22.85
CA ALA A 2 1.38 4.26 -22.15
C ALA A 2 0.41 4.92 -23.14
N THR A 3 0.92 5.69 -24.09
CA THR A 3 0.15 6.32 -25.15
C THR A 3 -0.52 5.28 -26.06
N LEU A 4 0.16 4.18 -26.40
CA LEU A 4 -0.43 3.08 -27.17
C LEU A 4 -1.58 2.38 -26.42
N LYS A 5 -1.45 2.15 -25.10
CA LYS A 5 -2.56 1.59 -24.29
C LYS A 5 -3.74 2.56 -24.11
N ILE A 6 -3.48 3.85 -24.10
CA ILE A 6 -4.55 4.88 -24.10
C ILE A 6 -5.25 4.88 -25.46
N LEU A 7 -4.50 4.77 -26.55
CA LEU A 7 -5.03 4.66 -27.92
C LEU A 7 -5.82 3.37 -28.12
N GLU A 8 -5.32 2.21 -27.69
CA GLU A 8 -6.04 0.93 -27.73
C GLU A 8 -7.35 0.97 -26.96
N ARG A 9 -7.36 1.56 -25.75
CA ARG A 9 -8.58 1.72 -24.94
C ARG A 9 -9.53 2.77 -25.52
N GLY A 10 -9.02 3.74 -26.26
CA GLY A 10 -9.84 4.72 -27.01
C GLY A 10 -10.54 4.08 -28.20
N LEU A 11 -9.85 3.18 -28.90
CA LEU A 11 -10.39 2.43 -30.04
C LEU A 11 -11.46 1.42 -29.63
N ASP A 12 -11.34 0.79 -28.44
CA ASP A 12 -12.36 -0.16 -27.93
C ASP A 12 -13.68 0.53 -27.54
N LYS A 13 -13.70 1.84 -27.37
CA LYS A 13 -14.88 2.60 -26.92
C LYS A 13 -15.57 3.45 -28.00
N GLY A 14 -15.21 3.27 -29.27
CA GLY A 14 -15.72 4.05 -30.40
C GLY A 14 -14.77 5.16 -30.84
N PRO A 15 -15.00 5.78 -31.99
CA PRO A 15 -14.03 6.62 -32.69
C PRO A 15 -13.74 7.92 -31.94
N ILE A 16 -12.75 7.88 -31.06
CA ILE A 16 -12.18 9.10 -30.47
C ILE A 16 -11.08 9.65 -31.38
N ILE A 17 -10.50 8.80 -32.24
CA ILE A 17 -9.50 9.23 -33.24
C ILE A 17 -10.03 8.81 -34.61
N THR A 18 -10.77 9.69 -35.25
CA THR A 18 -11.17 9.59 -36.67
C THR A 18 -10.09 10.14 -37.61
N ASP A 19 -8.99 10.64 -37.08
CA ASP A 19 -7.94 11.28 -37.85
C ASP A 19 -6.74 10.34 -37.99
N VAL A 20 -6.70 9.63 -39.12
CA VAL A 20 -5.59 8.75 -39.52
C VAL A 20 -4.24 9.48 -39.51
N PRO A 21 -4.13 10.75 -39.96
CA PRO A 21 -2.91 11.54 -39.87
C PRO A 21 -2.40 11.76 -38.46
N GLU A 22 -3.26 11.89 -37.47
CA GLU A 22 -2.86 12.06 -36.06
C GLU A 22 -2.30 10.74 -35.47
N LEU A 23 -2.87 9.60 -35.86
CA LEU A 23 -2.39 8.28 -35.50
C LEU A 23 -1.02 7.98 -36.18
N GLU A 24 -0.86 8.36 -37.44
CA GLU A 24 0.41 8.25 -38.16
C GLU A 24 1.48 9.16 -37.59
N LYS A 25 1.13 10.36 -37.17
CA LYS A 25 2.04 11.31 -36.51
C LYS A 25 2.49 10.80 -35.15
N LEU A 26 1.57 10.21 -34.35
CA LEU A 26 1.88 9.59 -33.05
C LEU A 26 2.75 8.36 -33.19
N THR A 27 2.43 7.46 -34.14
CA THR A 27 3.24 6.28 -34.42
C THR A 27 4.59 6.67 -35.03
N GLY A 28 4.64 7.68 -35.91
CA GLY A 28 5.85 8.26 -36.45
C GLY A 28 6.76 8.81 -35.36
N ASN A 29 6.23 9.56 -34.41
CA ASN A 29 6.99 10.08 -33.26
C ASN A 29 7.55 8.97 -32.37
N ILE A 30 6.79 7.91 -32.12
CA ILE A 30 7.26 6.74 -31.36
C ILE A 30 8.37 6.02 -32.13
N VAL A 31 8.23 5.84 -33.43
CA VAL A 31 9.24 5.22 -34.30
C VAL A 31 10.51 6.08 -34.37
N ILE A 32 10.40 7.42 -34.42
CA ILE A 32 11.55 8.32 -34.38
C ILE A 32 12.28 8.21 -33.03
N GLN A 33 11.56 8.17 -31.93
CA GLN A 33 12.14 8.01 -30.59
C GLN A 33 12.84 6.66 -30.44
N LEU A 34 12.21 5.57 -30.89
CA LEU A 34 12.81 4.23 -30.89
C LEU A 34 14.07 4.18 -31.76
N ARG A 35 14.07 4.85 -32.90
CA ARG A 35 15.24 4.96 -33.78
C ARG A 35 16.38 5.75 -33.13
N ASP A 36 16.07 6.78 -32.41
CA ASP A 36 17.03 7.54 -31.63
C ASP A 36 17.67 6.68 -30.52
N TYR A 37 16.87 5.87 -29.83
CA TYR A 37 17.36 4.89 -28.85
C TYR A 37 18.24 3.82 -29.48
N GLU A 38 17.82 3.26 -30.62
CA GLU A 38 18.60 2.28 -31.35
C GLU A 38 19.96 2.84 -31.78
N ASN A 39 19.98 4.05 -32.33
CA ASN A 39 21.22 4.70 -32.73
C ASN A 39 22.17 4.94 -31.53
N LYS A 40 21.62 5.21 -30.35
CA LYS A 40 22.36 5.41 -29.14
C LYS A 40 22.89 4.09 -28.56
N ILE A 41 22.10 3.03 -28.60
CA ILE A 41 22.48 1.67 -28.19
C ILE A 41 23.53 1.08 -29.12
N ASN A 42 23.39 1.20 -30.44
CA ASN A 42 24.33 0.70 -31.42
C ASN A 42 25.70 1.41 -31.37
N ARG A 43 25.73 2.68 -30.98
CA ARG A 43 26.98 3.41 -30.71
C ARG A 43 27.69 2.97 -29.43
N ALA A 44 26.97 2.35 -28.47
CA ALA A 44 27.53 1.92 -27.20
C ALA A 44 28.15 0.51 -27.20
N LEU A 45 28.17 -0.23 -28.32
CA LEU A 45 28.87 -1.53 -28.54
C LEU A 45 28.53 -2.67 -27.54
N LEU A 46 27.35 -2.66 -26.90
CA LEU A 46 27.01 -3.66 -25.89
C LEU A 46 25.62 -4.24 -26.11
N TRP A 47 25.45 -4.97 -27.22
CA TRP A 47 24.40 -5.96 -27.36
C TRP A 47 24.79 -7.23 -26.60
N ASN A 48 24.36 -7.31 -25.33
CA ASN A 48 24.40 -8.60 -24.68
C ASN A 48 22.94 -9.14 -24.57
N HIS A 49 22.80 -10.48 -24.49
CA HIS A 49 21.52 -11.18 -24.38
C HIS A 49 20.59 -10.65 -23.27
N THR A 50 21.11 -10.00 -22.26
CA THR A 50 20.38 -9.42 -21.15
C THR A 50 19.50 -8.24 -21.56
N TRP A 51 19.99 -7.42 -22.49
CA TRP A 51 19.24 -6.29 -23.03
C TRP A 51 18.07 -6.72 -23.91
N TYR A 52 18.30 -7.76 -24.72
CA TYR A 52 17.25 -8.34 -25.55
C TYR A 52 16.12 -8.92 -24.69
N ALA A 53 16.45 -9.63 -23.60
CA ALA A 53 15.47 -10.14 -22.66
C ALA A 53 14.67 -9.04 -21.97
N GLN A 54 15.30 -7.96 -21.55
CA GLN A 54 14.65 -6.80 -20.95
C GLN A 54 13.75 -6.05 -21.95
N TYR A 55 14.17 -5.94 -23.19
CA TYR A 55 13.39 -5.32 -24.25
C TYR A 55 12.16 -6.15 -24.62
N VAL A 56 12.31 -7.45 -24.75
CA VAL A 56 11.21 -8.41 -24.95
C VAL A 56 10.21 -8.33 -23.79
N GLU A 57 10.68 -8.19 -22.57
CA GLU A 57 9.84 -7.99 -21.38
C GLU A 57 9.08 -6.65 -21.42
N LEU A 58 9.72 -5.59 -21.88
CA LEU A 58 9.09 -4.27 -22.09
C LEU A 58 8.01 -4.33 -23.19
N LEU A 59 8.27 -5.02 -24.29
CA LEU A 59 7.30 -5.23 -25.37
C LEU A 59 6.09 -6.06 -24.89
N LYS A 60 6.32 -7.10 -24.07
CA LYS A 60 5.23 -7.87 -23.43
C LYS A 60 4.40 -6.99 -22.51
N LYS A 61 5.05 -6.19 -21.66
CA LYS A 61 4.37 -5.23 -20.77
C LYS A 61 3.60 -4.14 -21.53
N ALA A 62 4.08 -3.79 -22.73
CA ALA A 62 3.39 -2.88 -23.64
C ALA A 62 2.20 -3.53 -24.39
N GLY A 63 1.90 -4.79 -24.13
CA GLY A 63 0.76 -5.49 -24.74
C GLY A 63 1.03 -6.19 -26.06
N PHE A 64 2.27 -6.22 -26.55
CA PHE A 64 2.63 -6.97 -27.74
C PHE A 64 2.63 -8.48 -27.46
N ASN A 65 1.79 -9.22 -28.15
CA ASN A 65 1.74 -10.67 -28.04
C ASN A 65 2.79 -11.32 -28.93
N LEU A 66 3.98 -11.60 -28.36
CA LEU A 66 5.09 -12.21 -29.10
C LEU A 66 4.80 -13.63 -29.62
N LYS A 67 3.91 -14.38 -28.95
CA LYS A 67 3.47 -15.68 -29.45
C LYS A 67 2.66 -15.54 -30.73
N LEU A 68 1.82 -14.52 -30.78
CA LEU A 68 0.99 -14.23 -31.95
C LEU A 68 1.86 -13.76 -33.11
N LEU A 69 2.84 -12.90 -32.87
CA LEU A 69 3.81 -12.47 -33.85
C LEU A 69 4.61 -13.65 -34.42
N LYS A 70 5.08 -14.55 -33.54
CA LYS A 70 5.81 -15.74 -33.97
C LYS A 70 4.94 -16.64 -34.83
N SER A 71 3.66 -16.86 -34.50
CA SER A 71 2.73 -17.64 -35.29
C SER A 71 2.43 -17.00 -36.64
N GLU A 72 2.38 -15.69 -36.77
CA GLU A 72 2.19 -14.97 -38.04
C GLU A 72 3.45 -15.00 -38.91
N LEU A 73 4.64 -14.95 -38.30
CA LEU A 73 5.92 -15.12 -38.97
C LEU A 73 6.07 -16.57 -39.50
N GLU A 74 5.65 -17.58 -38.76
CA GLU A 74 5.65 -18.98 -39.17
C GLU A 74 4.73 -19.24 -40.37
N TYR A 75 3.71 -18.42 -40.60
CA TYR A 75 2.82 -18.47 -41.77
C TYR A 75 3.41 -17.82 -43.02
N SER A 76 4.46 -17.03 -42.87
CA SER A 76 5.14 -16.37 -43.98
C SER A 76 6.15 -17.30 -44.64
N LYS A 77 6.12 -17.40 -45.99
CA LYS A 77 7.06 -18.23 -46.77
C LYS A 77 8.54 -17.79 -46.72
N ASN A 78 8.84 -16.67 -46.01
CA ASN A 78 10.18 -16.07 -45.89
C ASN A 78 10.68 -15.92 -44.46
N ILE A 79 10.33 -16.84 -43.58
CA ILE A 79 10.65 -16.80 -42.13
C ILE A 79 12.16 -16.58 -41.88
N SER A 80 13.03 -17.28 -42.59
CA SER A 80 14.48 -17.21 -42.38
C SER A 80 15.10 -15.82 -42.59
N SER A 81 14.54 -15.03 -43.50
CA SER A 81 15.01 -13.65 -43.71
C SER A 81 14.56 -12.69 -42.64
N TYR A 82 13.45 -12.95 -41.97
CA TYR A 82 12.93 -12.13 -40.86
C TYR A 82 13.59 -12.47 -39.53
N GLU A 83 13.99 -13.71 -39.28
CA GLU A 83 14.73 -14.09 -38.05
C GLU A 83 16.04 -13.32 -37.93
N HIS A 84 16.72 -13.04 -39.01
CA HIS A 84 17.95 -12.26 -39.01
C HIS A 84 17.71 -10.82 -38.55
N TYR A 85 16.63 -10.17 -38.97
CA TYR A 85 16.26 -8.82 -38.55
C TYR A 85 15.82 -8.76 -37.10
N LEU A 86 15.13 -9.77 -36.61
CA LEU A 86 14.69 -9.87 -35.22
C LEU A 86 15.86 -9.98 -34.23
N THR A 87 16.99 -10.49 -34.67
CA THR A 87 18.17 -10.70 -33.81
C THR A 87 19.20 -9.59 -33.91
N THR A 88 19.18 -8.80 -34.99
CA THR A 88 20.26 -7.86 -35.32
C THR A 88 19.88 -6.41 -35.28
N ASN A 89 18.62 -6.04 -35.44
CA ASN A 89 18.20 -4.66 -35.50
C ASN A 89 16.80 -4.45 -34.94
N ILE A 90 16.72 -3.78 -33.76
CA ILE A 90 15.45 -3.47 -33.07
C ILE A 90 14.51 -2.62 -33.93
N PHE A 91 15.07 -1.71 -34.74
CA PHE A 91 14.26 -0.80 -35.58
C PHE A 91 13.56 -1.57 -36.70
N ASP A 92 14.28 -2.46 -37.36
CA ASP A 92 13.71 -3.31 -38.44
C ASP A 92 12.73 -4.32 -37.86
N TYR A 93 12.99 -4.81 -36.60
CA TYR A 93 12.01 -5.61 -35.89
C TYR A 93 10.68 -4.86 -35.67
N VAL A 94 10.73 -3.61 -35.24
CA VAL A 94 9.52 -2.78 -35.05
C VAL A 94 8.80 -2.53 -36.36
N LYS A 95 9.53 -2.31 -37.46
CA LYS A 95 8.95 -2.18 -38.81
C LYS A 95 8.27 -3.46 -39.26
N ILE A 96 8.97 -4.61 -39.11
CA ILE A 96 8.44 -5.93 -39.46
C ILE A 96 7.19 -6.24 -38.62
N VAL A 97 7.24 -6.02 -37.31
CA VAL A 97 6.07 -6.16 -36.42
C VAL A 97 4.92 -5.29 -36.89
N SER A 98 5.20 -4.02 -37.19
CA SER A 98 4.19 -3.07 -37.67
C SER A 98 3.59 -3.51 -39.02
N PHE A 99 4.44 -4.00 -39.95
CA PHE A 99 4.01 -4.53 -41.21
C PHE A 99 3.10 -5.77 -41.04
N PHE A 100 3.52 -6.76 -40.26
CA PHE A 100 2.71 -7.96 -40.01
C PHE A 100 1.42 -7.69 -39.26
N LEU A 101 1.45 -6.78 -38.30
CA LEU A 101 0.23 -6.35 -37.62
C LEU A 101 -0.73 -5.63 -38.58
N ALA A 102 -0.19 -4.81 -39.48
CA ALA A 102 -0.98 -4.17 -40.54
C ALA A 102 -1.53 -5.21 -41.54
N GLU A 103 -0.69 -6.11 -42.01
CA GLU A 103 -1.10 -7.19 -42.95
C GLU A 103 -2.18 -8.09 -42.32
N ARG A 104 -1.98 -8.47 -41.06
CA ARG A 104 -2.94 -9.28 -40.35
C ARG A 104 -4.25 -8.54 -40.16
N LYS A 105 -4.19 -7.25 -39.81
CA LYS A 105 -5.37 -6.40 -39.69
C LYS A 105 -6.12 -6.32 -41.01
N ILE A 106 -5.43 -6.11 -42.10
CA ILE A 106 -6.01 -6.09 -43.46
C ILE A 106 -6.65 -7.44 -43.79
N ARG A 107 -6.00 -8.58 -43.51
CA ARG A 107 -6.59 -9.91 -43.68
C ARG A 107 -7.86 -10.10 -42.87
N GLN A 108 -7.80 -9.75 -41.56
CA GLN A 108 -8.95 -9.81 -40.68
C GLN A 108 -10.08 -8.92 -41.16
N GLU A 109 -9.77 -7.72 -41.63
CA GLU A 109 -10.75 -6.80 -42.20
C GLU A 109 -11.40 -7.34 -43.51
N ILE A 110 -10.60 -7.96 -44.40
CA ILE A 110 -11.12 -8.62 -45.61
C ILE A 110 -12.03 -9.79 -45.22
N ASP A 111 -11.61 -10.65 -44.30
CA ASP A 111 -12.40 -11.80 -43.86
C ASP A 111 -13.65 -11.37 -43.12
N TYR A 112 -13.53 -10.33 -42.32
CA TYR A 112 -14.66 -9.71 -41.62
C TYR A 112 -15.63 -9.04 -42.62
N ALA A 113 -15.09 -8.32 -43.60
CA ALA A 113 -15.89 -7.74 -44.67
C ALA A 113 -16.66 -8.83 -45.47
N LYS A 114 -16.02 -9.94 -45.79
CA LYS A 114 -16.71 -11.09 -46.43
C LYS A 114 -17.85 -11.61 -45.58
N THR A 115 -17.64 -11.78 -44.26
CA THR A 115 -18.69 -12.25 -43.36
C THR A 115 -19.85 -11.27 -43.23
N ILE A 116 -19.58 -9.95 -43.30
CA ILE A 116 -20.62 -8.92 -43.32
C ILE A 116 -21.42 -8.99 -44.60
N PHE A 117 -20.75 -9.04 -45.75
CA PHE A 117 -21.43 -8.99 -47.03
C PHE A 117 -22.06 -10.34 -47.40
N ASP A 118 -21.70 -11.44 -46.76
CA ASP A 118 -22.31 -12.77 -46.86
C ASP A 118 -23.54 -12.93 -45.96
N ASP A 119 -23.85 -11.92 -45.10
CA ASP A 119 -25.04 -11.94 -44.26
C ASP A 119 -26.30 -12.01 -45.13
N LYS A 120 -27.20 -12.98 -44.82
CA LYS A 120 -28.45 -13.21 -45.53
C LYS A 120 -29.32 -11.96 -45.67
N ARG A 121 -29.15 -10.98 -44.76
CA ARG A 121 -29.87 -9.69 -44.79
C ARG A 121 -29.38 -8.77 -45.90
N LEU A 122 -28.12 -8.92 -46.33
CA LEU A 122 -27.49 -8.15 -47.39
C LEU A 122 -27.47 -8.89 -48.73
N ALA A 123 -27.87 -10.16 -48.76
CA ALA A 123 -27.88 -11.03 -49.95
C ALA A 123 -28.80 -10.51 -51.08
N ASN A 124 -29.75 -9.63 -50.75
CA ASN A 124 -30.66 -9.00 -51.75
C ASN A 124 -30.13 -7.67 -52.28
N SER A 125 -28.88 -7.26 -51.90
CA SER A 125 -28.26 -6.03 -52.39
C SER A 125 -27.28 -6.32 -53.50
N ASP A 126 -27.56 -5.88 -54.70
CA ASP A 126 -26.67 -6.03 -55.88
C ASP A 126 -25.28 -5.45 -55.60
N LEU A 127 -25.21 -4.28 -54.92
CA LEU A 127 -23.97 -3.62 -54.58
C LEU A 127 -23.13 -4.46 -53.61
N CYS A 128 -23.73 -5.09 -52.61
CA CYS A 128 -23.03 -5.95 -51.67
C CYS A 128 -22.57 -7.24 -52.37
N HIS A 129 -23.37 -7.73 -53.30
CA HIS A 129 -23.01 -8.92 -54.11
C HIS A 129 -21.82 -8.66 -55.02
N GLU A 130 -21.73 -7.51 -55.66
CA GLU A 130 -20.58 -7.09 -56.48
C GLU A 130 -19.32 -6.97 -55.62
N ILE A 131 -19.37 -6.37 -54.44
CA ILE A 131 -18.26 -6.29 -53.54
C ILE A 131 -17.81 -7.69 -53.07
N LEU A 132 -18.76 -8.53 -52.63
CA LEU A 132 -18.45 -9.90 -52.21
C LEU A 132 -17.81 -10.72 -53.32
N LYS A 133 -18.28 -10.55 -54.56
CA LYS A 133 -17.71 -11.16 -55.76
C LYS A 133 -16.27 -10.69 -55.99
N ALA A 134 -16.02 -9.40 -55.98
CA ALA A 134 -14.70 -8.83 -56.14
C ALA A 134 -13.73 -9.29 -55.04
N LEU A 135 -14.14 -9.29 -53.78
CA LEU A 135 -13.38 -9.81 -52.64
C LEU A 135 -13.09 -11.30 -52.75
N THR A 136 -14.05 -12.10 -53.32
CA THR A 136 -13.90 -13.54 -53.46
C THR A 136 -12.86 -13.86 -54.54
N TYR A 137 -12.91 -13.15 -55.69
CA TYR A 137 -11.99 -13.31 -56.78
C TYR A 137 -10.67 -12.54 -56.62
N ARG A 138 -10.52 -11.72 -55.55
CA ARG A 138 -9.38 -10.86 -55.28
C ARG A 138 -9.06 -9.89 -56.41
N ASP A 139 -10.07 -9.41 -57.06
CA ASP A 139 -9.97 -8.44 -58.18
C ASP A 139 -10.01 -7.04 -57.60
N GLY A 140 -8.86 -6.39 -57.53
CA GLY A 140 -8.72 -5.06 -56.93
C GLY A 140 -9.45 -3.98 -57.75
N THR A 141 -9.46 -4.08 -59.09
CA THR A 141 -10.11 -3.09 -59.96
C THR A 141 -11.62 -3.19 -59.84
N ALA A 142 -12.16 -4.41 -59.89
CA ALA A 142 -13.58 -4.66 -59.67
C ALA A 142 -14.02 -4.28 -58.23
N TYR A 143 -13.12 -4.45 -57.26
CA TYR A 143 -13.40 -4.02 -55.88
C TYR A 143 -13.45 -2.49 -55.75
N GLU A 144 -12.51 -1.77 -56.35
CA GLU A 144 -12.50 -0.30 -56.34
C GLU A 144 -13.78 0.26 -56.99
N GLU A 145 -14.19 -0.27 -58.11
CA GLU A 145 -15.42 0.17 -58.78
C GLU A 145 -16.69 -0.17 -57.96
N ALA A 146 -16.78 -1.39 -57.47
CA ALA A 146 -17.91 -1.84 -56.66
C ALA A 146 -17.98 -1.08 -55.32
N TYR A 147 -16.80 -0.85 -54.70
CA TYR A 147 -16.70 -0.08 -53.47
C TYR A 147 -16.99 1.39 -53.67
N HIS A 148 -16.59 1.96 -54.82
CA HIS A 148 -16.93 3.35 -55.15
C HIS A 148 -18.45 3.51 -55.25
N ASN A 149 -19.10 2.62 -55.96
CA ASN A 149 -20.57 2.61 -56.10
C ASN A 149 -21.25 2.40 -54.75
N TYR A 150 -20.75 1.46 -53.95
CA TYR A 150 -21.21 1.24 -52.58
C TYR A 150 -21.00 2.47 -51.72
N SER A 151 -19.79 3.10 -51.80
CA SER A 151 -19.44 4.27 -50.97
C SER A 151 -20.29 5.48 -51.27
N ILE A 152 -20.72 5.68 -52.50
CA ILE A 152 -21.67 6.73 -52.89
C ILE A 152 -23.02 6.49 -52.17
N VAL A 153 -23.51 5.26 -52.21
CA VAL A 153 -24.74 4.91 -51.52
C VAL A 153 -24.56 4.90 -50.00
N TRP A 154 -23.46 4.34 -49.53
CA TRP A 154 -23.09 4.31 -48.12
C TRP A 154 -22.85 5.71 -47.54
N GLY A 155 -22.23 6.64 -48.34
CA GLY A 155 -22.10 8.04 -47.93
C GLY A 155 -23.43 8.77 -47.69
N LYS A 156 -24.53 8.24 -48.28
CA LYS A 156 -25.87 8.71 -48.01
C LYS A 156 -26.56 8.01 -46.82
N ARG A 157 -25.88 6.95 -46.29
CA ARG A 157 -26.44 6.12 -45.19
C ARG A 157 -26.71 6.96 -43.94
N ASP A 158 -25.79 7.84 -43.61
CA ASP A 158 -25.90 8.63 -42.39
C ASP A 158 -27.03 9.65 -42.49
N ILE A 159 -27.20 10.22 -43.70
CA ILE A 159 -28.31 11.09 -44.02
C ILE A 159 -29.63 10.31 -43.95
N TYR A 160 -29.65 9.08 -44.49
CA TYR A 160 -30.82 8.22 -44.42
C TYR A 160 -31.10 7.73 -42.98
N ALA A 161 -30.05 7.33 -42.25
CA ALA A 161 -30.17 6.92 -40.87
C ALA A 161 -30.63 8.10 -39.99
N MET A 162 -30.09 9.31 -40.22
CA MET A 162 -30.52 10.51 -39.53
C MET A 162 -31.99 10.85 -39.88
N ARG A 163 -32.38 10.73 -41.16
CA ARG A 163 -33.77 10.89 -41.60
C ARG A 163 -34.69 9.91 -40.87
N GLU A 164 -34.33 8.63 -40.81
CA GLU A 164 -35.13 7.61 -40.14
C GLU A 164 -35.20 7.79 -38.64
N GLN A 165 -34.06 8.20 -38.01
CA GLN A 165 -34.06 8.59 -36.60
C GLN A 165 -34.96 9.78 -36.32
N LEU A 166 -34.92 10.80 -37.16
CA LEU A 166 -35.81 11.97 -37.05
C LEU A 166 -37.27 11.59 -37.26
N LEU A 167 -37.55 10.76 -38.26
CA LEU A 167 -38.88 10.25 -38.50
C LEU A 167 -39.39 9.36 -37.36
N SER A 168 -38.51 8.53 -36.78
CA SER A 168 -38.89 7.70 -35.61
C SER A 168 -39.16 8.55 -34.36
N LYS A 169 -38.43 9.66 -34.19
CA LYS A 169 -38.69 10.64 -33.13
C LYS A 169 -40.03 11.40 -33.41
N LEU A 170 -40.23 11.80 -34.67
CA LEU A 170 -41.48 12.45 -35.10
C LEU A 170 -42.69 11.50 -34.93
N GLU A 171 -42.52 10.22 -35.23
CA GLU A 171 -43.54 9.18 -35.14
C GLU A 171 -44.14 9.05 -33.73
N LYS A 172 -43.33 9.31 -32.68
CA LYS A 172 -43.81 9.33 -31.30
C LYS A 172 -44.81 10.47 -31.02
N TYR A 173 -44.70 11.57 -31.73
CA TYR A 173 -45.49 12.78 -31.49
C TYR A 173 -46.46 13.13 -32.62
N ALA A 174 -46.17 12.66 -33.88
CA ALA A 174 -46.93 12.95 -35.07
C ALA A 174 -46.82 11.77 -36.04
N PHE A 175 -47.44 10.64 -35.68
CA PHE A 175 -47.37 9.38 -36.42
C PHE A 175 -47.77 9.51 -37.89
N ASP A 176 -48.91 10.10 -38.14
CA ASP A 176 -49.41 10.25 -39.49
C ASP A 176 -48.56 11.18 -40.35
N TRP A 177 -47.96 12.21 -39.75
CA TRP A 177 -47.06 13.10 -40.45
C TRP A 177 -45.74 12.38 -40.77
N ALA A 178 -45.12 11.69 -39.81
CA ALA A 178 -43.96 10.87 -40.05
C ALA A 178 -44.19 9.83 -41.15
N LYS A 179 -45.34 9.17 -41.17
CA LYS A 179 -45.74 8.21 -42.18
C LYS A 179 -45.88 8.88 -43.56
N SER A 180 -46.50 10.06 -43.64
CA SER A 180 -46.65 10.82 -44.88
C SER A 180 -45.30 11.27 -45.45
N ILE A 181 -44.37 11.71 -44.58
CA ILE A 181 -42.99 12.07 -44.99
C ILE A 181 -42.20 10.84 -45.48
N ARG A 182 -42.37 9.69 -44.79
CA ARG A 182 -41.69 8.44 -45.15
C ARG A 182 -42.16 7.96 -46.50
N SER A 183 -43.46 7.98 -46.76
CA SER A 183 -44.09 7.56 -48.02
C SER A 183 -44.11 8.65 -49.11
N ARG A 184 -43.73 9.89 -48.77
CA ARG A 184 -43.82 11.06 -49.66
C ARG A 184 -45.19 11.29 -50.27
N THR A 185 -46.24 10.97 -49.49
CA THR A 185 -47.65 11.08 -49.90
C THR A 185 -48.34 12.27 -49.24
N GLY A 186 -49.34 12.84 -49.92
CA GLY A 186 -50.16 13.93 -49.40
C GLY A 186 -49.42 15.29 -49.38
N SER A 187 -50.16 16.34 -49.01
CA SER A 187 -49.62 17.70 -48.88
C SER A 187 -48.59 17.80 -47.78
N ASN A 188 -48.80 17.13 -46.63
CA ASN A 188 -47.90 17.16 -45.47
C ASN A 188 -46.62 16.35 -45.69
N GLY A 189 -46.57 15.44 -46.66
CA GLY A 189 -45.35 14.69 -46.99
C GLY A 189 -44.38 15.44 -47.95
N LYS A 190 -44.86 16.50 -48.60
CA LYS A 190 -44.14 17.29 -49.60
C LYS A 190 -44.13 18.80 -49.29
N ALA A 191 -45.00 19.28 -48.39
CA ALA A 191 -45.14 20.69 -48.03
C ALA A 191 -44.03 21.19 -47.14
N SER A 192 -43.74 22.49 -47.17
CA SER A 192 -42.89 23.16 -46.23
C SER A 192 -43.51 23.10 -44.83
N MET A 193 -42.66 23.09 -43.82
CA MET A 193 -43.08 23.03 -42.41
C MET A 193 -43.87 24.32 -42.05
N PRO A 194 -44.98 24.26 -41.30
CA PRO A 194 -45.68 25.45 -40.79
C PRO A 194 -44.76 26.24 -39.80
N ASP A 195 -44.79 27.57 -39.86
CA ASP A 195 -43.95 28.44 -39.04
C ASP A 195 -44.07 28.19 -37.53
N THR A 196 -45.23 27.79 -37.08
CA THR A 196 -45.48 27.46 -35.67
C THR A 196 -44.98 26.06 -35.27
N LEU A 197 -44.84 25.16 -36.20
CA LEU A 197 -44.42 23.79 -35.95
C LEU A 197 -42.94 23.69 -35.52
N GLU A 198 -42.09 24.57 -36.06
CA GLU A 198 -40.72 24.63 -35.72
C GLU A 198 -40.49 24.95 -34.23
N LYS A 199 -41.22 25.95 -33.73
CA LYS A 199 -41.17 26.30 -32.30
C LYS A 199 -41.70 25.20 -31.40
N LEU A 200 -42.77 24.54 -31.77
CA LEU A 200 -43.33 23.40 -31.02
C LEU A 200 -42.37 22.19 -31.08
N TRP A 201 -41.69 21.98 -32.21
CA TRP A 201 -40.72 20.93 -32.36
C TRP A 201 -39.48 21.17 -31.49
N MET A 202 -38.98 22.39 -31.47
CA MET A 202 -37.84 22.79 -30.61
C MET A 202 -38.17 22.60 -29.13
N LEU A 203 -39.40 22.98 -28.72
CA LEU A 203 -39.86 22.75 -27.35
C LEU A 203 -39.87 21.25 -27.01
N LYS A 204 -40.42 20.41 -27.90
CA LYS A 204 -40.48 18.96 -27.70
C LYS A 204 -39.09 18.31 -27.71
N GLN A 205 -38.17 18.76 -28.52
CA GLN A 205 -36.77 18.32 -28.46
C GLN A 205 -36.12 18.71 -27.14
N PHE A 206 -36.39 19.90 -26.66
CA PHE A 206 -35.90 20.36 -25.39
C PHE A 206 -36.43 19.53 -24.21
N GLU A 207 -37.75 19.27 -24.18
CA GLU A 207 -38.35 18.36 -23.19
C GLU A 207 -37.73 16.96 -23.25
N TYR A 208 -37.54 16.40 -24.45
CA TYR A 208 -36.89 15.09 -24.61
C TYR A 208 -35.44 15.05 -24.10
N ILE A 209 -34.64 16.09 -24.41
CA ILE A 209 -33.29 16.22 -23.91
C ILE A 209 -33.28 16.34 -22.39
N LEU A 210 -34.21 17.10 -21.81
CA LEU A 210 -34.34 17.20 -20.35
C LEU A 210 -34.67 15.85 -19.74
N ASP A 211 -35.63 15.12 -20.32
CA ASP A 211 -36.02 13.80 -19.83
C ASP A 211 -34.90 12.77 -19.95
N GLU A 212 -34.09 12.79 -21.03
CA GLU A 212 -32.87 11.99 -21.13
C GLU A 212 -31.82 12.38 -20.09
N LEU A 213 -31.64 13.67 -19.85
CA LEU A 213 -30.70 14.17 -18.84
C LEU A 213 -31.11 13.74 -17.42
N PHE A 214 -32.40 13.77 -17.13
CA PHE A 214 -32.96 13.40 -15.83
C PHE A 214 -33.09 11.87 -15.65
N ALA A 215 -33.28 11.12 -16.73
CA ALA A 215 -33.29 9.66 -16.69
C ALA A 215 -31.91 9.02 -16.54
N MET A 216 -30.83 9.80 -16.68
CA MET A 216 -29.47 9.28 -16.47
C MET A 216 -29.18 9.08 -14.97
N PRO A 217 -28.97 7.84 -14.51
CA PRO A 217 -28.66 7.60 -13.11
C PRO A 217 -27.33 8.26 -12.75
N LEU A 218 -27.40 9.28 -11.88
CA LEU A 218 -26.25 10.04 -11.38
C LEU A 218 -25.22 9.11 -10.75
N GLU A 219 -25.67 8.08 -10.05
CA GLU A 219 -24.80 7.05 -9.44
C GLU A 219 -23.85 6.37 -10.43
N LYS A 220 -24.32 6.10 -11.66
CA LYS A 220 -23.44 5.54 -12.70
C LYS A 220 -22.38 6.53 -13.18
N ARG A 221 -22.69 7.83 -13.14
CA ARG A 221 -21.71 8.87 -13.50
C ARG A 221 -20.69 9.06 -12.39
N GLU A 222 -21.12 9.12 -11.13
CA GLU A 222 -20.24 9.21 -9.96
C GLU A 222 -19.29 8.02 -9.92
N LYS A 223 -19.81 6.79 -10.06
CA LYS A 223 -18.96 5.60 -10.15
C LYS A 223 -17.96 5.66 -11.31
N ARG A 224 -18.34 6.23 -12.46
CA ARG A 224 -17.39 6.42 -13.57
C ARG A 224 -16.32 7.45 -13.26
N VAL A 225 -16.64 8.51 -12.51
CA VAL A 225 -15.63 9.49 -12.03
C VAL A 225 -14.62 8.79 -11.11
N ASP A 226 -15.09 8.00 -10.16
CA ASP A 226 -14.23 7.22 -9.26
C ASP A 226 -13.35 6.25 -10.05
N ASP A 227 -13.91 5.52 -11.00
CA ASP A 227 -13.16 4.63 -11.88
C ASP A 227 -12.08 5.39 -12.70
N TYR A 228 -12.39 6.59 -13.18
CA TYR A 228 -11.42 7.43 -13.89
C TYR A 228 -10.34 7.98 -12.94
N CYS A 229 -10.67 8.35 -11.70
CA CYS A 229 -9.72 8.77 -10.70
C CYS A 229 -8.72 7.65 -10.36
N VAL A 230 -9.19 6.40 -10.25
CA VAL A 230 -8.32 5.23 -10.08
C VAL A 230 -7.41 5.04 -11.29
N GLN A 231 -7.98 5.08 -12.50
CA GLN A 231 -7.21 4.93 -13.76
C GLN A 231 -6.17 6.04 -13.92
N LEU A 232 -6.50 7.27 -13.57
CA LEU A 232 -5.60 8.42 -13.63
C LEU A 232 -4.40 8.22 -12.70
N ARG A 233 -4.64 7.78 -11.45
CA ARG A 233 -3.56 7.45 -10.49
C ARG A 233 -2.63 6.37 -11.04
N ASP A 234 -3.20 5.30 -11.59
CA ASP A 234 -2.42 4.21 -12.19
C ASP A 234 -1.62 4.67 -13.40
N CYS A 235 -2.20 5.50 -14.26
CA CYS A 235 -1.51 6.06 -15.42
C CYS A 235 -0.38 7.00 -15.01
N THR A 236 -0.63 7.87 -14.02
CA THR A 236 0.38 8.80 -13.49
C THR A 236 1.55 8.04 -12.87
N THR A 237 1.28 7.01 -12.07
CA THR A 237 2.32 6.16 -11.47
C THR A 237 3.16 5.47 -12.54
N ARG A 238 2.51 4.92 -13.57
CA ARG A 238 3.23 4.28 -14.70
C ARG A 238 4.05 5.29 -15.50
N LEU A 239 3.50 6.48 -15.74
CA LEU A 239 4.20 7.56 -16.46
C LEU A 239 5.44 8.01 -15.68
N ALA A 240 5.31 8.25 -14.37
CA ALA A 240 6.43 8.63 -13.51
C ALA A 240 7.55 7.58 -13.55
N ASN A 241 7.19 6.29 -13.45
CA ASN A 241 8.14 5.20 -13.53
C ASN A 241 8.84 5.13 -14.90
N GLN A 242 8.09 5.27 -15.99
CA GLN A 242 8.67 5.26 -17.35
C GLN A 242 9.57 6.47 -17.61
N LEU A 243 9.18 7.64 -17.13
CA LEU A 243 10.02 8.84 -17.24
C LEU A 243 11.33 8.68 -16.46
N ALA A 244 11.30 8.09 -15.27
CA ALA A 244 12.51 7.81 -14.51
C ALA A 244 13.48 6.90 -15.29
N TRP A 245 12.97 5.82 -15.88
CA TRP A 245 13.77 4.92 -16.73
C TRP A 245 14.25 5.59 -18.02
N TYR A 246 13.43 6.42 -18.63
CA TYR A 246 13.81 7.19 -19.81
C TYR A 246 14.98 8.14 -19.52
N HIS A 247 14.87 8.92 -18.45
CA HIS A 247 15.94 9.83 -18.03
C HIS A 247 17.22 9.11 -17.65
N LEU A 248 17.12 7.94 -16.99
CA LEU A 248 18.29 7.10 -16.72
C LEU A 248 18.98 6.69 -18.02
N LYS A 249 18.21 6.20 -19.01
CA LYS A 249 18.75 5.85 -20.32
C LYS A 249 19.44 7.04 -20.99
N CYS A 250 18.80 8.19 -21.04
CA CYS A 250 19.39 9.42 -21.63
C CYS A 250 20.69 9.85 -20.95
N ARG A 251 20.81 9.61 -19.63
CA ARG A 251 22.05 9.91 -18.90
C ARG A 251 23.18 8.94 -19.19
N LEU A 252 22.87 7.71 -19.48
CA LEU A 252 23.87 6.67 -19.78
C LEU A 252 24.27 6.62 -21.25
N ASP A 253 23.45 7.14 -22.13
CA ASP A 253 23.65 7.05 -23.55
C ASP A 253 24.88 7.85 -24.04
N GLY A 254 25.73 7.19 -24.82
CA GLY A 254 26.99 7.74 -25.30
C GLY A 254 28.07 7.94 -24.22
N LYS A 255 27.79 7.58 -22.94
CA LYS A 255 28.70 7.80 -21.79
C LYS A 255 29.24 6.47 -21.25
N GLN A 256 30.11 5.85 -22.01
CA GLN A 256 30.69 4.56 -21.69
C GLN A 256 31.45 4.54 -20.34
N GLU A 257 32.05 5.67 -19.95
CA GLU A 257 32.74 5.82 -18.68
C GLU A 257 31.81 5.66 -17.47
N ILE A 258 30.58 6.27 -17.53
CA ILE A 258 29.60 6.18 -16.46
C ILE A 258 29.05 4.75 -16.36
N GLN A 259 28.76 4.11 -17.49
CA GLN A 259 28.29 2.73 -17.54
C GLN A 259 29.34 1.77 -16.94
N SER A 260 30.61 1.93 -17.30
CA SER A 260 31.71 1.13 -16.79
C SER A 260 31.92 1.34 -15.29
N ALA A 261 31.79 2.59 -14.82
CA ALA A 261 31.91 2.93 -13.41
C ALA A 261 30.82 2.27 -12.56
N VAL A 262 29.55 2.31 -13.01
CA VAL A 262 28.41 1.66 -12.31
C VAL A 262 28.60 0.14 -12.28
N ALA A 263 29.00 -0.48 -13.39
CA ALA A 263 29.24 -1.92 -13.47
C ALA A 263 30.40 -2.34 -12.56
N SER A 264 31.49 -1.54 -12.54
CA SER A 264 32.65 -1.77 -11.68
C SER A 264 32.32 -1.65 -10.21
N TYR A 265 31.55 -0.61 -9.83
CA TYR A 265 31.02 -0.45 -8.48
C TYR A 265 30.24 -1.69 -8.02
N ALA A 266 29.26 -2.11 -8.80
CA ALA A 266 28.43 -3.29 -8.49
C ALA A 266 29.28 -4.56 -8.30
N SER A 267 30.29 -4.76 -9.16
CA SER A 267 31.23 -5.88 -9.06
C SER A 267 32.07 -5.82 -7.79
N LEU A 268 32.62 -4.64 -7.44
CA LEU A 268 33.43 -4.44 -6.25
C LEU A 268 32.63 -4.67 -4.97
N ILE A 269 31.41 -4.16 -4.90
CA ILE A 269 30.51 -4.39 -3.75
C ILE A 269 30.16 -5.87 -3.61
N LYS A 270 29.87 -6.56 -4.72
CA LYS A 270 29.60 -8.01 -4.72
C LYS A 270 30.82 -8.79 -4.20
N ARG A 271 32.02 -8.40 -4.60
CA ARG A 271 33.27 -9.03 -4.13
C ARG A 271 33.58 -8.73 -2.66
N ALA A 272 33.24 -7.54 -2.15
CA ALA A 272 33.36 -7.18 -0.74
C ALA A 272 32.46 -8.04 0.18
N GLY A 273 31.39 -8.62 -0.36
CA GLY A 273 30.51 -9.57 0.31
C GLY A 273 29.94 -9.02 1.63
N LYS A 274 30.15 -9.75 2.73
CA LYS A 274 29.71 -9.32 4.08
C LYS A 274 30.48 -8.11 4.66
N ARG A 275 31.44 -7.57 3.92
CA ARG A 275 32.29 -6.39 4.29
C ARG A 275 33.15 -6.56 5.54
N THR A 276 33.25 -7.75 6.08
CA THR A 276 34.07 -8.09 7.27
C THR A 276 35.43 -8.73 6.95
N GLY A 277 35.68 -9.01 5.66
CA GLY A 277 36.92 -9.64 5.20
C GLY A 277 38.13 -8.68 5.18
N LYS A 278 39.34 -9.20 5.32
CA LYS A 278 40.61 -8.42 5.30
C LYS A 278 40.76 -7.53 4.05
N GLN A 279 40.19 -7.92 2.93
CA GLN A 279 40.22 -7.15 1.67
C GLN A 279 39.07 -6.15 1.53
N ALA A 280 38.06 -6.21 2.37
CA ALA A 280 36.87 -5.38 2.26
C ALA A 280 37.18 -3.87 2.28
N PRO A 281 38.03 -3.32 3.16
CA PRO A 281 38.35 -1.90 3.16
C PRO A 281 38.93 -1.42 1.83
N ARG A 282 39.81 -2.23 1.22
CA ARG A 282 40.42 -1.92 -0.08
C ARG A 282 39.37 -1.93 -1.21
N LEU A 283 38.51 -2.94 -1.22
CA LEU A 283 37.45 -3.05 -2.24
C LEU A 283 36.43 -1.93 -2.10
N LEU A 284 36.05 -1.54 -0.88
CA LEU A 284 35.14 -0.42 -0.61
C LEU A 284 35.77 0.92 -1.02
N LYS A 285 37.08 1.12 -0.79
CA LYS A 285 37.78 2.31 -1.27
C LYS A 285 37.72 2.38 -2.82
N GLN A 286 38.03 1.28 -3.50
CA GLN A 286 37.96 1.21 -4.97
C GLN A 286 36.53 1.42 -5.48
N ALA A 287 35.51 0.88 -4.78
CA ALA A 287 34.11 1.11 -5.11
C ALA A 287 33.74 2.59 -5.00
N ARG A 288 34.19 3.27 -3.95
CA ARG A 288 33.95 4.71 -3.76
C ARG A 288 34.57 5.54 -4.89
N GLU A 289 35.78 5.21 -5.33
CA GLU A 289 36.39 5.88 -6.50
C GLU A 289 35.55 5.71 -7.77
N GLN A 290 34.98 4.52 -8.02
CA GLN A 290 34.10 4.31 -9.16
C GLN A 290 32.78 5.07 -9.02
N MET A 291 32.29 5.27 -7.80
CA MET A 291 31.05 5.97 -7.54
C MET A 291 31.13 7.47 -7.87
N LYS A 292 32.31 8.10 -7.84
CA LYS A 292 32.50 9.49 -8.28
C LYS A 292 31.96 9.75 -9.70
N MET A 293 32.09 8.77 -10.58
CA MET A 293 31.50 8.83 -11.93
C MET A 293 30.10 8.21 -11.98
N GLY A 294 29.91 7.12 -11.25
CA GLY A 294 28.64 6.37 -11.26
C GLY A 294 27.44 7.14 -10.71
N GLN A 295 27.66 8.06 -9.76
CA GLN A 295 26.60 8.91 -9.21
C GLN A 295 25.89 9.78 -10.27
N LYS A 296 26.59 10.14 -11.35
CA LYS A 296 26.01 10.94 -12.46
C LYS A 296 24.93 10.20 -13.23
N ALA A 297 24.86 8.87 -13.10
CA ALA A 297 23.84 8.05 -13.73
C ALA A 297 22.49 8.20 -13.05
N VAL A 298 22.46 8.28 -11.74
CA VAL A 298 21.25 8.21 -10.92
C VAL A 298 21.04 9.54 -10.19
N PRO A 299 19.91 10.22 -10.39
CA PRO A 299 19.66 11.55 -9.82
C PRO A 299 19.21 11.50 -8.36
N ALA A 300 18.60 10.41 -7.93
CA ALA A 300 18.04 10.26 -6.60
C ALA A 300 18.55 8.97 -5.94
N TRP A 301 18.97 9.08 -4.69
CA TRP A 301 19.51 8.00 -3.89
C TRP A 301 18.71 7.90 -2.60
N ILE A 302 18.16 6.73 -2.32
CA ILE A 302 17.50 6.42 -1.07
C ILE A 302 18.33 5.36 -0.37
N ILE A 303 19.11 5.78 0.60
CA ILE A 303 20.06 4.91 1.30
C ILE A 303 20.20 5.32 2.77
N PRO A 304 20.50 4.39 3.68
CA PRO A 304 20.82 4.74 5.07
C PRO A 304 22.06 5.64 5.16
N VAL A 305 22.09 6.54 6.16
CA VAL A 305 23.20 7.48 6.39
C VAL A 305 24.56 6.79 6.36
N TYR A 306 24.75 5.71 7.12
CA TYR A 306 26.00 4.97 7.14
C TYR A 306 26.41 4.42 5.77
N ARG A 307 25.43 4.05 4.92
CA ARG A 307 25.69 3.60 3.55
C ARG A 307 26.06 4.76 2.64
N ALA A 308 25.47 5.93 2.84
CA ALA A 308 25.87 7.13 2.10
C ALA A 308 27.34 7.44 2.34
N LEU A 309 27.77 7.42 3.61
CA LEU A 309 29.17 7.66 4.01
C LEU A 309 30.14 6.57 3.52
N GLU A 310 29.68 5.34 3.37
CA GLU A 310 30.48 4.27 2.76
C GLU A 310 30.58 4.40 1.22
N THR A 311 29.55 4.91 0.58
CA THR A 311 29.40 4.89 -0.89
C THR A 311 30.01 6.13 -1.53
N PHE A 312 29.80 7.30 -0.93
CA PHE A 312 30.24 8.59 -1.45
C PHE A 312 31.42 9.15 -0.68
N ASP A 313 32.23 9.94 -1.34
CA ASP A 313 33.29 10.70 -0.70
C ASP A 313 32.74 12.06 -0.26
N PRO A 314 32.71 12.37 1.03
CA PRO A 314 32.17 13.65 1.51
C PRO A 314 32.87 14.89 0.98
N VAL A 315 34.12 14.74 0.56
CA VAL A 315 34.92 15.89 0.05
C VAL A 315 34.61 16.19 -1.42
N ASP A 316 34.41 15.12 -2.19
CA ASP A 316 34.28 15.22 -3.66
C ASP A 316 32.84 15.10 -4.17
N THR A 317 31.89 14.70 -3.30
CA THR A 317 30.50 14.45 -3.70
C THR A 317 29.63 15.61 -3.27
N VAL A 318 28.94 16.22 -4.24
CA VAL A 318 27.97 17.28 -3.98
C VAL A 318 26.66 16.93 -4.66
N PHE A 319 25.61 16.88 -3.86
CA PHE A 319 24.22 16.76 -4.32
C PHE A 319 23.54 18.14 -4.34
N ASP A 320 22.53 18.32 -5.18
CA ASP A 320 21.73 19.54 -5.15
C ASP A 320 20.96 19.67 -3.83
N VAL A 321 20.36 18.53 -3.38
CA VAL A 321 19.56 18.46 -2.16
C VAL A 321 19.83 17.13 -1.43
N ALA A 322 20.06 17.18 -0.13
CA ALA A 322 19.99 16.02 0.76
C ALA A 322 18.75 16.14 1.65
N ILE A 323 17.92 15.10 1.64
CA ILE A 323 16.78 14.96 2.54
C ILE A 323 17.15 13.91 3.57
N ILE A 324 17.21 14.30 4.84
CA ILE A 324 17.54 13.42 5.95
C ILE A 324 16.24 13.17 6.72
N ASP A 325 15.68 12.00 6.50
CA ASP A 325 14.47 11.55 7.16
C ASP A 325 14.80 10.83 8.48
N GLU A 326 13.85 10.82 9.43
CA GLU A 326 14.05 10.28 10.77
C GLU A 326 15.32 10.85 11.46
N ALA A 327 15.56 12.14 11.26
CA ALA A 327 16.78 12.80 11.74
C ALA A 327 16.89 12.84 13.27
N SER A 328 15.78 12.67 13.98
CA SER A 328 15.76 12.50 15.44
C SER A 328 16.42 11.21 15.93
N GLN A 329 16.55 10.19 15.05
CA GLN A 329 17.28 8.96 15.30
C GLN A 329 18.72 9.01 14.83
N SER A 330 19.07 10.01 14.03
CA SER A 330 20.39 10.12 13.44
C SER A 330 21.37 10.70 14.44
N SER A 331 22.54 10.07 14.53
CA SER A 331 23.66 10.54 15.34
C SER A 331 24.48 11.64 14.62
N LEU A 332 25.57 12.06 15.24
CA LEU A 332 26.52 13.06 14.70
C LEU A 332 27.06 12.72 13.30
N GLU A 333 27.03 11.46 12.90
CA GLU A 333 27.49 11.02 11.58
C GLU A 333 26.68 11.69 10.45
N ALA A 334 25.42 12.02 10.69
CA ALA A 334 24.57 12.72 9.72
C ALA A 334 25.08 14.14 9.39
N LEU A 335 25.87 14.77 10.28
CA LEU A 335 26.51 16.06 9.99
C LEU A 335 27.41 16.00 8.76
N VAL A 336 28.04 14.87 8.48
CA VAL A 336 28.89 14.72 7.29
C VAL A 336 28.07 14.83 6.00
N ILE A 337 26.81 14.41 6.03
CA ILE A 337 25.91 14.55 4.86
C ILE A 337 25.69 16.01 4.50
N THR A 338 25.73 16.94 5.48
CA THR A 338 25.55 18.37 5.21
C THR A 338 26.67 18.94 4.32
N LEU A 339 27.85 18.33 4.33
CA LEU A 339 28.96 18.70 3.46
C LEU A 339 28.77 18.20 2.03
N MET A 340 27.86 17.26 1.82
CA MET A 340 27.65 16.58 0.56
C MET A 340 26.48 17.16 -0.25
N ALA A 341 25.89 18.26 0.18
CA ALA A 341 24.76 18.87 -0.52
C ALA A 341 24.74 20.40 -0.43
N HIS A 342 24.25 21.03 -1.48
CA HIS A 342 24.06 22.50 -1.51
C HIS A 342 22.88 22.94 -0.62
N LYS A 343 21.85 22.09 -0.52
CA LYS A 343 20.66 22.33 0.32
C LYS A 343 20.37 21.10 1.15
N ILE A 344 19.94 21.29 2.37
CA ILE A 344 19.49 20.21 3.25
C ILE A 344 18.05 20.42 3.66
N ILE A 345 17.31 19.32 3.69
CA ILE A 345 15.98 19.25 4.30
C ILE A 345 16.08 18.19 5.41
N VAL A 346 15.79 18.60 6.61
CA VAL A 346 15.87 17.72 7.78
C VAL A 346 14.46 17.45 8.28
N VAL A 347 14.07 16.18 8.27
CA VAL A 347 12.76 15.72 8.71
C VAL A 347 12.97 14.87 9.96
N GLY A 348 12.27 15.21 11.05
CA GLY A 348 12.42 14.52 12.31
C GLY A 348 11.44 15.03 13.35
N ASP A 349 11.48 14.43 14.53
CA ASP A 349 10.58 14.75 15.63
C ASP A 349 11.34 14.64 16.95
N ASP A 350 11.50 15.77 17.64
CA ASP A 350 12.19 15.87 18.93
C ASP A 350 11.41 15.21 20.09
N LYS A 351 10.15 14.88 19.86
CA LYS A 351 9.27 14.17 20.82
C LYS A 351 9.34 12.64 20.64
N GLN A 352 10.09 12.15 19.66
CA GLN A 352 10.35 10.72 19.48
C GLN A 352 11.72 10.29 20.01
N VAL A 353 11.99 8.99 19.96
CA VAL A 353 13.23 8.42 20.57
C VAL A 353 14.47 8.98 19.89
N SER A 354 15.39 9.48 20.70
CA SER A 354 16.70 9.96 20.27
C SER A 354 17.76 8.84 20.28
N PRO A 355 18.89 8.99 19.57
CA PRO A 355 19.98 8.02 19.61
C PRO A 355 20.51 7.83 21.05
N MET A 356 20.81 6.59 21.41
CA MET A 356 21.46 6.28 22.68
C MET A 356 22.89 5.82 22.40
N MET A 357 23.85 6.46 23.03
CA MET A 357 25.25 6.05 23.00
C MET A 357 25.46 4.89 23.98
N VAL A 358 25.34 3.67 23.50
CA VAL A 358 25.56 2.46 24.30
C VAL A 358 27.01 2.01 24.14
N GLY A 359 27.73 1.83 25.26
CA GLY A 359 29.08 1.29 25.26
C GLY A 359 30.20 2.29 24.98
N VAL A 360 29.91 3.59 25.00
CA VAL A 360 30.93 4.66 24.86
C VAL A 360 31.49 5.04 26.22
N ASN A 361 32.81 5.12 26.31
CA ASN A 361 33.49 5.66 27.46
C ASN A 361 33.33 7.18 27.45
N PHE A 362 32.65 7.73 28.44
CA PHE A 362 32.36 9.16 28.53
C PHE A 362 33.63 10.00 28.67
N ASP A 363 34.64 9.52 29.40
CA ASP A 363 35.90 10.24 29.60
C ASP A 363 36.70 10.37 28.29
N GLU A 364 36.80 9.28 27.53
CA GLU A 364 37.43 9.30 26.19
C GLU A 364 36.71 10.20 25.22
N ARG A 365 35.37 10.17 25.25
CA ARG A 365 34.54 11.07 24.45
C ARG A 365 34.81 12.54 24.77
N ASP A 366 34.81 12.87 26.02
CA ASP A 366 35.03 14.25 26.48
C ASP A 366 36.43 14.77 26.16
N GLU A 367 37.43 13.90 26.20
CA GLU A 367 38.78 14.22 25.74
C GLU A 367 38.80 14.49 24.22
N ILE A 368 38.12 13.67 23.43
CA ILE A 368 38.01 13.86 21.98
C ILE A 368 37.31 15.16 21.67
N LEU A 369 36.16 15.44 22.32
CA LEU A 369 35.41 16.69 22.12
C LEU A 369 36.26 17.91 22.47
N LYS A 370 36.94 17.90 23.61
CA LYS A 370 37.84 19.00 24.03
C LYS A 370 39.00 19.19 23.04
N LYS A 371 39.58 18.11 22.55
CA LYS A 371 40.73 18.13 21.64
C LYS A 371 40.38 18.66 20.27
N TYR A 372 39.29 18.19 19.68
CA TYR A 372 38.95 18.44 18.28
C TYR A 372 37.89 19.53 18.06
N LEU A 373 36.95 19.71 18.97
CA LEU A 373 35.89 20.72 18.85
C LEU A 373 36.08 21.91 19.78
N GLY A 374 36.65 21.69 21.00
CA GLY A 374 36.80 22.73 21.99
C GLY A 374 37.54 23.99 21.50
N PRO A 375 38.58 23.88 20.65
CA PRO A 375 39.27 25.05 20.08
C PRO A 375 38.36 25.89 19.14
N TYR A 376 37.33 25.31 18.55
CA TYR A 376 36.52 25.93 17.51
C TYR A 376 35.08 26.28 17.98
N LEU A 377 34.55 25.55 18.95
CA LEU A 377 33.19 25.65 19.39
C LEU A 377 33.05 25.84 20.90
N LYS A 378 32.39 26.93 21.32
CA LYS A 378 32.15 27.22 22.73
C LYS A 378 31.27 26.18 23.42
N ASN A 379 30.31 25.56 22.66
CA ASN A 379 29.36 24.55 23.15
C ASN A 379 29.67 23.18 22.57
N SER A 380 30.86 22.65 22.76
CA SER A 380 31.22 21.32 22.24
C SER A 380 30.36 20.19 22.81
N LEU A 381 29.69 20.39 23.94
CA LEU A 381 28.74 19.45 24.56
C LEU A 381 27.50 19.14 23.70
N MET A 382 27.15 20.04 22.77
CA MET A 382 26.07 19.75 21.79
C MET A 382 26.43 18.59 20.87
N PHE A 383 27.70 18.20 20.79
CA PHE A 383 28.20 17.13 19.96
C PHE A 383 28.61 15.91 20.77
N ASP A 384 28.01 15.72 21.95
CA ASP A 384 28.30 14.61 22.86
C ASP A 384 27.76 13.26 22.39
N GLY A 385 26.97 13.25 21.33
CA GLY A 385 26.36 12.06 20.73
C GLY A 385 25.05 11.60 21.37
N ASN A 386 24.60 12.24 22.47
CA ASN A 386 23.28 12.00 23.05
C ASN A 386 22.21 12.88 22.41
N ILE A 387 22.63 13.97 21.78
CA ILE A 387 21.79 14.90 21.05
C ILE A 387 21.64 14.41 19.61
N SER A 388 20.44 14.34 19.10
CA SER A 388 20.18 13.92 17.73
C SER A 388 20.60 14.98 16.71
N PHE A 389 20.85 14.54 15.48
CA PHE A 389 21.12 15.47 14.38
C PHE A 389 19.98 16.49 14.19
N TYR A 390 18.72 16.08 14.35
CA TYR A 390 17.58 16.98 14.31
C TYR A 390 17.67 18.09 15.36
N GLU A 391 17.95 17.74 16.62
CA GLU A 391 18.06 18.71 17.70
C GLU A 391 19.22 19.69 17.44
N ILE A 392 20.35 19.24 16.88
CA ILE A 392 21.46 20.12 16.50
C ILE A 392 21.00 21.13 15.43
N VAL A 393 20.34 20.64 14.38
CA VAL A 393 19.85 21.50 13.29
C VAL A 393 18.78 22.47 13.76
N ALA A 394 17.89 22.05 14.67
CA ALA A 394 16.84 22.88 15.26
C ALA A 394 17.38 24.07 16.07
N THR A 395 18.64 24.02 16.52
CA THR A 395 19.31 25.20 17.15
C THR A 395 19.65 26.29 16.15
N ALA A 396 19.89 25.94 14.90
CA ALA A 396 20.26 26.87 13.83
C ALA A 396 19.06 27.31 12.95
N PHE A 397 18.07 26.45 12.82
CA PHE A 397 16.91 26.66 11.95
C PHE A 397 15.61 26.45 12.74
N LYS A 398 14.65 27.38 12.57
CA LYS A 398 13.32 27.23 13.19
C LYS A 398 12.58 26.08 12.52
N PRO A 399 12.17 25.04 13.28
CA PRO A 399 11.42 23.94 12.72
C PRO A 399 10.00 24.37 12.28
N VAL A 400 9.52 23.76 11.22
CA VAL A 400 8.12 23.85 10.78
C VAL A 400 7.44 22.55 11.16
N MET A 401 6.39 22.64 11.96
CA MET A 401 5.61 21.48 12.38
C MET A 401 4.59 21.12 11.30
N LEU A 402 4.55 19.83 10.95
CA LEU A 402 3.46 19.25 10.16
C LEU A 402 2.34 18.88 11.15
N GLU A 403 1.19 19.49 11.03
CA GLU A 403 0.11 19.38 12.02
C GLU A 403 -0.90 18.30 11.65
N GLU A 404 -1.07 17.99 10.36
CA GLU A 404 -2.03 17.00 9.89
C GLU A 404 -1.56 15.56 10.13
N HIS A 405 -2.43 14.74 10.72
CA HIS A 405 -2.16 13.35 11.06
C HIS A 405 -3.12 12.38 10.36
N PHE A 406 -2.57 11.46 9.58
CA PHE A 406 -3.33 10.55 8.72
C PHE A 406 -3.29 9.08 9.19
N ARG A 407 -2.51 8.72 10.21
CA ARG A 407 -2.26 7.34 10.61
C ARG A 407 -3.31 6.80 11.56
N CYS A 408 -3.36 7.37 12.75
CA CYS A 408 -4.17 6.86 13.85
C CYS A 408 -5.57 7.44 13.83
N VAL A 409 -6.53 6.72 14.40
CA VAL A 409 -7.81 7.31 14.78
C VAL A 409 -7.61 8.37 15.89
N PRO A 410 -8.48 9.37 16.01
CA PRO A 410 -8.31 10.50 16.93
C PRO A 410 -8.06 10.08 18.37
N GLU A 411 -8.74 9.05 18.83
CA GLU A 411 -8.64 8.55 20.21
C GLU A 411 -7.26 7.98 20.53
N ILE A 412 -6.57 7.41 19.55
CA ILE A 412 -5.22 6.87 19.74
C ILE A 412 -4.18 7.98 19.74
N ILE A 413 -4.22 8.89 18.75
CA ILE A 413 -3.25 9.98 18.68
C ILE A 413 -3.48 11.04 19.77
N GLY A 414 -4.68 11.11 20.35
CA GLY A 414 -5.07 12.07 21.38
C GLY A 414 -4.12 12.06 22.58
N TYR A 415 -3.68 10.90 23.04
CA TYR A 415 -2.66 10.79 24.10
C TYR A 415 -1.37 11.55 23.72
N SER A 416 -0.82 11.25 22.57
CA SER A 416 0.40 11.91 22.09
C SER A 416 0.19 13.40 21.86
N ASN A 417 -0.97 13.78 21.31
CA ASN A 417 -1.33 15.15 21.03
C ASN A 417 -1.39 16.00 22.32
N GLU A 418 -2.06 15.50 23.34
CA GLU A 418 -2.16 16.17 24.65
C GLU A 418 -0.81 16.22 25.35
N LYS A 419 -0.14 15.07 25.52
CA LYS A 419 1.05 14.96 26.37
C LYS A 419 2.35 15.44 25.72
N MET A 420 2.44 15.51 24.37
CA MET A 420 3.69 15.81 23.68
C MET A 420 3.62 16.97 22.69
N TYR A 421 2.45 17.22 22.09
CA TYR A 421 2.30 18.19 21.00
C TYR A 421 1.39 19.37 21.30
N ASN A 422 0.97 19.54 22.56
CA ASN A 422 0.15 20.66 23.03
C ASN A 422 -1.15 20.83 22.23
N ASN A 423 -1.79 19.72 21.87
CA ASN A 423 -3.02 19.66 21.07
C ASN A 423 -2.92 20.33 19.68
N ARG A 424 -1.72 20.39 19.11
CA ARG A 424 -1.49 20.98 17.78
C ARG A 424 -1.68 19.99 16.62
N ILE A 425 -1.73 18.69 16.89
CA ILE A 425 -1.96 17.66 15.86
C ILE A 425 -3.43 17.65 15.50
N LEU A 426 -3.71 17.74 14.21
CA LEU A 426 -5.04 17.69 13.60
C LEU A 426 -5.27 16.28 13.05
N PRO A 427 -6.00 15.40 13.76
CA PRO A 427 -6.31 14.08 13.23
C PRO A 427 -7.32 14.24 12.10
N LEU A 428 -6.95 13.76 10.90
CA LEU A 428 -7.81 13.79 9.71
C LEU A 428 -8.57 12.48 9.51
N ARG A 429 -8.14 11.43 10.20
CA ARG A 429 -8.81 10.15 10.17
C ARG A 429 -10.03 10.17 11.09
N ASP A 430 -11.14 9.58 10.64
CA ASP A 430 -12.35 9.50 11.44
C ASP A 430 -12.27 8.34 12.45
N SER A 431 -12.82 8.54 13.64
CA SER A 431 -12.97 7.52 14.68
C SER A 431 -13.70 6.26 14.19
N HIS A 432 -14.68 6.45 13.32
CA HIS A 432 -15.51 5.39 12.77
C HIS A 432 -14.95 4.76 11.48
N SER A 433 -13.76 5.19 11.04
CA SER A 433 -13.06 4.56 9.91
C SER A 433 -12.59 3.13 10.20
N SER A 434 -12.64 2.71 11.47
CA SER A 434 -12.30 1.38 11.93
C SER A 434 -13.48 0.69 12.60
N GLU A 435 -13.69 -0.59 12.29
CA GLU A 435 -14.69 -1.45 12.95
C GLU A 435 -14.19 -1.99 14.31
N LEU A 436 -12.93 -1.72 14.67
CA LEU A 436 -12.30 -2.21 15.90
C LEU A 436 -12.61 -1.29 17.09
N MET A 437 -13.72 -1.56 17.75
CA MET A 437 -14.15 -0.81 18.94
C MET A 437 -13.99 -1.63 20.22
N PRO A 438 -13.56 -1.01 21.32
CA PRO A 438 -13.08 0.38 21.46
C PRO A 438 -11.67 0.58 20.88
N PRO A 439 -11.32 1.81 20.42
CA PRO A 439 -10.02 2.07 19.80
C PRO A 439 -8.85 2.09 20.80
N VAL A 440 -9.12 2.42 22.08
CA VAL A 440 -8.14 2.39 23.17
C VAL A 440 -8.70 1.52 24.29
N ILE A 441 -7.89 0.58 24.76
CA ILE A 441 -8.30 -0.41 25.75
C ILE A 441 -7.29 -0.43 26.88
N ASN A 442 -7.72 -0.08 28.10
CA ASN A 442 -6.96 -0.34 29.31
C ASN A 442 -7.28 -1.76 29.80
N TYR A 443 -6.31 -2.67 29.72
CA TYR A 443 -6.50 -4.06 30.10
C TYR A 443 -5.62 -4.43 31.30
N ARG A 444 -6.21 -4.46 32.49
CA ARG A 444 -5.50 -4.77 33.72
C ARG A 444 -5.38 -6.28 33.94
N VAL A 445 -4.21 -6.72 34.37
CA VAL A 445 -3.84 -8.10 34.67
C VAL A 445 -3.29 -8.16 36.10
N ASP A 446 -3.64 -9.20 36.85
CA ASP A 446 -3.01 -9.45 38.14
C ASP A 446 -1.66 -10.14 37.93
N GLY A 447 -0.66 -9.37 37.54
CA GLY A 447 0.69 -9.80 37.23
C GLY A 447 1.72 -9.18 38.18
N ARG A 448 2.86 -9.84 38.30
CA ARG A 448 4.01 -9.31 39.05
C ARG A 448 5.24 -9.28 38.17
N ARG A 449 5.98 -8.21 38.29
CA ARG A 449 7.28 -8.08 37.62
C ARG A 449 8.30 -8.98 38.34
N ASN A 450 8.95 -9.86 37.59
CA ASN A 450 10.10 -10.61 38.08
C ASN A 450 11.29 -9.68 38.35
N GLY A 451 11.69 -9.52 39.60
CA GLY A 451 12.49 -8.44 40.14
C GLY A 451 13.65 -7.92 39.29
N LYS A 452 14.65 -8.76 38.93
CA LYS A 452 15.80 -8.35 38.13
C LYS A 452 15.59 -8.47 36.63
N ALA A 453 14.71 -9.34 36.15
CA ALA A 453 14.61 -9.74 34.74
C ALA A 453 13.73 -8.81 33.91
N LYS A 454 13.05 -7.81 34.49
CA LYS A 454 12.11 -6.92 33.80
C LYS A 454 11.08 -7.68 32.94
N ILE A 455 10.57 -8.77 33.46
CA ILE A 455 9.59 -9.65 32.82
C ILE A 455 8.35 -9.71 33.69
N ASN A 456 7.19 -9.59 33.06
CA ASN A 456 5.88 -9.85 33.62
C ASN A 456 5.25 -10.97 32.81
N ASP A 457 5.27 -12.17 33.34
CA ASP A 457 4.82 -13.39 32.69
C ASP A 457 3.31 -13.37 32.41
N LYS A 458 2.53 -12.80 33.33
CA LYS A 458 1.08 -12.71 33.18
C LYS A 458 0.66 -11.72 32.09
N GLU A 459 1.35 -10.59 31.95
CA GLU A 459 1.13 -9.71 30.82
C GLU A 459 1.46 -10.40 29.49
N ALA A 460 2.57 -11.16 29.45
CA ALA A 460 2.95 -11.88 28.24
C ALA A 460 1.92 -12.94 27.84
N GLU A 461 1.48 -13.75 28.80
CA GLU A 461 0.43 -14.76 28.61
C GLU A 461 -0.86 -14.10 28.10
N CYS A 462 -1.23 -12.99 28.72
CA CYS A 462 -2.44 -12.25 28.37
C CYS A 462 -2.37 -11.65 26.97
N ILE A 463 -1.28 -10.97 26.60
CA ILE A 463 -1.09 -10.37 25.27
C ILE A 463 -1.17 -11.43 24.18
N VAL A 464 -0.48 -12.55 24.35
CA VAL A 464 -0.50 -13.62 23.36
C VAL A 464 -1.90 -14.22 23.21
N SER A 465 -2.60 -14.47 24.31
CA SER A 465 -3.97 -15.00 24.27
C SER A 465 -4.96 -14.01 23.65
N LEU A 466 -4.86 -12.71 23.95
CA LEU A 466 -5.70 -11.67 23.35
C LEU A 466 -5.43 -11.55 21.84
N MET A 467 -4.17 -11.57 21.42
CA MET A 467 -3.80 -11.52 20.00
C MET A 467 -4.39 -12.71 19.24
N LEU A 468 -4.30 -13.93 19.80
CA LEU A 468 -4.90 -15.14 19.18
C LEU A 468 -6.43 -15.06 19.15
N ALA A 469 -7.05 -14.55 20.20
CA ALA A 469 -8.49 -14.34 20.25
C ALA A 469 -8.96 -13.31 19.19
N CYS A 470 -8.17 -12.26 18.96
CA CYS A 470 -8.42 -11.31 17.86
C CYS A 470 -8.36 -12.00 16.49
N TRP A 471 -7.38 -12.90 16.26
CA TRP A 471 -7.24 -13.59 14.98
C TRP A 471 -8.45 -14.47 14.62
N GLU A 472 -9.17 -14.94 15.60
CA GLU A 472 -10.38 -15.76 15.42
C GLU A 472 -11.62 -14.93 15.08
N GLN A 473 -11.58 -13.58 15.19
CA GLN A 473 -12.71 -12.70 14.87
C GLN A 473 -12.62 -12.17 13.45
N THR A 474 -13.75 -12.06 12.77
CA THR A 474 -13.86 -11.59 11.37
C THR A 474 -13.41 -10.17 11.18
N GLU A 475 -13.62 -9.30 12.16
CA GLU A 475 -13.26 -7.88 12.14
C GLU A 475 -11.73 -7.66 12.09
N TYR A 476 -10.95 -8.67 12.47
CA TYR A 476 -9.49 -8.63 12.40
C TYR A 476 -8.91 -9.42 11.23
N ALA A 477 -9.71 -9.87 10.25
CA ALA A 477 -9.28 -10.78 9.18
C ALA A 477 -8.02 -10.29 8.44
N ASP A 478 -7.99 -9.01 8.04
CA ASP A 478 -6.91 -8.40 7.26
C ASP A 478 -5.99 -7.50 8.10
N LYS A 479 -6.10 -7.54 9.43
CA LYS A 479 -5.36 -6.64 10.31
C LYS A 479 -3.96 -7.14 10.62
N THR A 480 -3.04 -6.18 10.72
CA THR A 480 -1.65 -6.37 11.12
C THR A 480 -1.48 -6.11 12.62
N PHE A 481 -0.53 -6.79 13.25
CA PHE A 481 -0.38 -6.77 14.72
C PHE A 481 1.03 -6.40 15.15
N GLY A 482 1.13 -5.67 16.28
CA GLY A 482 2.39 -5.34 16.89
C GLY A 482 2.34 -5.44 18.41
N ILE A 483 3.47 -5.76 19.03
CA ILE A 483 3.59 -5.84 20.48
C ILE A 483 4.82 -5.05 20.91
N ILE A 484 4.63 -4.05 21.76
CA ILE A 484 5.71 -3.21 22.28
C ILE A 484 5.85 -3.42 23.80
N SER A 485 7.08 -3.76 24.23
CA SER A 485 7.47 -3.66 25.62
C SER A 485 7.90 -2.22 25.94
N LEU A 486 7.29 -1.62 26.97
CA LEU A 486 7.62 -0.25 27.39
C LEU A 486 8.84 -0.17 28.29
N LEU A 487 9.28 -1.28 28.88
CA LEU A 487 10.37 -1.27 29.86
C LEU A 487 11.71 -1.79 29.37
N GLY A 488 11.76 -2.66 28.38
CA GLY A 488 12.99 -3.22 27.87
C GLY A 488 12.77 -4.33 26.86
N ASP A 489 13.86 -4.92 26.37
CA ASP A 489 13.81 -5.97 25.35
C ASP A 489 13.48 -7.34 25.97
N GLU A 490 13.77 -7.52 27.25
CA GLU A 490 13.61 -8.79 27.94
C GLU A 490 12.16 -9.31 27.89
N GLN A 491 11.20 -8.40 28.11
CA GLN A 491 9.78 -8.71 27.99
C GLN A 491 9.37 -9.06 26.56
N ALA A 492 9.86 -8.31 25.59
CA ALA A 492 9.58 -8.58 24.18
C ALA A 492 10.09 -9.98 23.76
N PHE A 493 11.31 -10.33 24.16
CA PHE A 493 11.85 -11.67 23.95
C PHE A 493 11.05 -12.75 24.68
N TYR A 494 10.61 -12.47 25.89
CA TYR A 494 9.81 -13.40 26.65
C TYR A 494 8.46 -13.67 25.97
N ILE A 495 7.76 -12.61 25.52
CA ILE A 495 6.49 -12.71 24.77
C ILE A 495 6.70 -13.54 23.49
N MET A 496 7.74 -13.28 22.75
CA MET A 496 8.04 -14.01 21.52
C MET A 496 8.32 -15.49 21.80
N ASN A 497 9.10 -15.80 22.83
CA ASN A 497 9.37 -17.18 23.22
C ASN A 497 8.11 -17.88 23.76
N PHE A 498 7.28 -17.16 24.51
CA PHE A 498 6.01 -17.67 25.01
C PHE A 498 5.10 -18.07 23.83
N ALA A 499 5.00 -17.18 22.83
CA ALA A 499 4.25 -17.45 21.61
C ALA A 499 4.76 -18.68 20.87
N TYR A 500 6.08 -18.81 20.69
CA TYR A 500 6.67 -20.00 20.06
C TYR A 500 6.41 -21.31 20.80
N ASN A 501 6.40 -21.27 22.14
CA ASN A 501 6.21 -22.47 22.96
C ASN A 501 4.76 -22.96 22.96
N HIS A 502 3.80 -22.13 22.57
CA HIS A 502 2.37 -22.47 22.48
C HIS A 502 1.93 -22.79 21.04
N ASP A 503 2.86 -23.25 20.18
CA ASP A 503 2.60 -23.76 18.83
C ASP A 503 1.76 -22.83 17.93
N ILE A 504 1.99 -21.51 18.06
CA ILE A 504 1.29 -20.52 17.24
C ILE A 504 1.57 -20.75 15.75
N ASN A 505 0.55 -20.61 14.93
CA ASN A 505 0.66 -20.72 13.48
C ASN A 505 1.58 -19.65 12.90
N MET A 506 2.83 -20.02 12.62
CA MET A 506 3.84 -19.10 12.08
C MET A 506 3.53 -18.59 10.66
N GLN A 507 2.68 -19.26 9.92
CA GLN A 507 2.24 -18.79 8.61
C GLN A 507 1.31 -17.59 8.78
N GLU A 508 0.36 -17.68 9.70
CA GLU A 508 -0.55 -16.60 10.05
C GLU A 508 0.19 -15.43 10.71
N TRP A 509 1.14 -15.73 11.62
CA TRP A 509 2.04 -14.72 12.19
C TRP A 509 2.73 -13.85 11.12
N ASN A 510 3.30 -14.49 10.09
CA ASN A 510 3.95 -13.77 9.00
C ASN A 510 2.95 -13.05 8.09
N GLN A 511 1.81 -13.64 7.83
CA GLN A 511 0.76 -13.04 7.00
C GLN A 511 0.20 -11.77 7.64
N ARG A 512 0.00 -11.78 8.97
CA ARG A 512 -0.45 -10.63 9.77
C ARG A 512 0.70 -9.68 10.16
N GLN A 513 1.91 -9.91 9.64
CA GLN A 513 3.09 -9.08 9.83
C GLN A 513 3.38 -8.78 11.31
N VAL A 514 3.23 -9.78 12.18
CA VAL A 514 3.42 -9.60 13.63
C VAL A 514 4.87 -9.22 13.92
N VAL A 515 5.05 -8.12 14.64
CA VAL A 515 6.35 -7.65 15.13
C VAL A 515 6.28 -7.52 16.64
N VAL A 516 7.32 -7.97 17.33
CA VAL A 516 7.46 -7.86 18.78
C VAL A 516 8.80 -7.18 19.08
N GLY A 517 8.78 -6.13 19.90
CA GLY A 517 9.98 -5.40 20.21
C GLY A 517 9.80 -4.31 21.27
N ASN A 518 10.73 -3.36 21.32
CA ASN A 518 10.61 -2.15 22.12
C ASN A 518 10.14 -0.97 21.26
N ALA A 519 9.89 0.20 21.86
CA ALA A 519 9.45 1.40 21.15
C ALA A 519 10.42 1.83 20.02
N ALA A 520 11.72 1.68 20.23
CA ALA A 520 12.73 2.05 19.22
C ALA A 520 12.69 1.13 17.99
N SER A 521 12.36 -0.16 18.15
CA SER A 521 12.23 -1.11 17.03
C SER A 521 11.01 -0.87 16.17
N PHE A 522 10.03 -0.10 16.66
CA PHE A 522 8.83 0.30 15.93
C PHE A 522 8.90 1.72 15.37
N GLN A 523 10.00 2.43 15.54
CA GLN A 523 10.13 3.76 15.00
C GLN A 523 10.15 3.70 13.45
N GLY A 524 9.28 4.47 12.79
CA GLY A 524 9.04 4.36 11.35
C GLY A 524 8.12 3.21 10.92
N ASP A 525 7.72 2.31 11.83
CA ASP A 525 6.79 1.20 11.55
C ASP A 525 5.42 1.45 12.20
N GLU A 526 4.39 0.74 11.76
CA GLU A 526 3.01 0.89 12.22
C GLU A 526 2.23 -0.42 12.03
N ARG A 527 1.20 -0.65 12.87
CA ARG A 527 0.28 -1.79 12.74
C ARG A 527 -1.15 -1.35 12.99
N ASP A 528 -2.09 -2.12 12.48
CA ASP A 528 -3.51 -1.83 12.69
C ASP A 528 -3.87 -2.00 14.17
N VAL A 529 -3.36 -3.04 14.81
CA VAL A 529 -3.57 -3.34 16.23
C VAL A 529 -2.24 -3.42 16.96
N MET A 530 -2.13 -2.68 18.06
CA MET A 530 -0.94 -2.68 18.91
C MET A 530 -1.26 -3.11 20.33
N PHE A 531 -0.40 -3.96 20.88
CA PHE A 531 -0.40 -4.32 22.30
C PHE A 531 0.82 -3.70 22.97
N LEU A 532 0.59 -2.93 24.04
CA LEU A 532 1.64 -2.38 24.88
C LEU A 532 1.72 -3.19 26.17
N SER A 533 2.90 -3.72 26.49
CA SER A 533 3.18 -4.35 27.79
C SER A 533 3.86 -3.35 28.69
N MET A 534 3.22 -3.00 29.81
CA MET A 534 3.74 -2.06 30.80
C MET A 534 4.91 -2.65 31.59
N VAL A 535 4.86 -3.96 31.84
CA VAL A 535 5.83 -4.76 32.59
C VAL A 535 5.87 -4.48 34.10
N ASP A 536 5.76 -3.19 34.48
CA ASP A 536 5.75 -2.76 35.87
C ASP A 536 4.48 -3.22 36.60
N ASP A 537 4.62 -3.43 37.89
CA ASP A 537 3.55 -3.81 38.83
C ASP A 537 3.41 -2.77 39.94
N ASP A 538 2.45 -2.96 40.83
CA ASP A 538 2.18 -2.06 41.98
C ASP A 538 3.39 -1.93 42.91
N GLU A 539 4.24 -2.95 43.07
CA GLU A 539 5.46 -2.86 43.89
C GLU A 539 6.51 -1.94 43.27
N SER A 540 6.55 -1.86 41.95
CA SER A 540 7.44 -1.01 41.19
C SER A 540 6.95 0.44 41.03
N ALA A 541 5.70 0.74 41.44
CA ALA A 541 5.08 2.08 41.39
C ALA A 541 5.84 3.14 42.19
N ASN A 542 6.52 2.74 43.27
CA ASN A 542 7.24 3.65 44.17
C ASN A 542 8.39 4.45 43.53
N ARG A 543 8.85 4.08 42.31
CA ARG A 543 9.86 4.82 41.57
C ARG A 543 9.20 5.55 40.41
N SER A 544 9.06 6.86 40.55
CA SER A 544 8.50 7.71 39.49
C SER A 544 9.36 7.64 38.22
N ARG A 545 8.69 7.62 37.06
CA ARG A 545 9.29 7.57 35.72
C ARG A 545 8.95 8.87 34.97
N THR A 546 9.80 9.88 35.14
CA THR A 546 9.57 11.23 34.57
C THR A 546 10.56 11.61 33.48
N LYS A 547 11.61 10.79 33.24
CA LYS A 547 12.66 11.09 32.27
C LYS A 547 12.14 11.29 30.85
N LEU A 548 12.67 12.30 30.15
CA LEU A 548 12.30 12.64 28.78
C LEU A 548 12.41 11.44 27.80
N ASP A 549 13.46 10.60 27.94
CA ASP A 549 13.60 9.41 27.10
C ASP A 549 12.46 8.41 27.26
N LEU A 550 11.89 8.30 28.46
CA LEU A 550 10.74 7.43 28.70
C LEU A 550 9.49 8.03 28.08
N ARG A 551 9.31 9.36 28.20
CA ARG A 551 8.19 10.06 27.55
C ARG A 551 8.22 9.86 26.03
N ARG A 552 9.40 10.02 25.42
CA ARG A 552 9.60 9.78 23.99
C ARG A 552 9.25 8.33 23.60
N ARG A 553 9.63 7.35 24.41
CA ARG A 553 9.27 5.93 24.19
C ARG A 553 7.78 5.70 24.25
N TYR A 554 7.09 6.28 25.23
CA TYR A 554 5.65 6.17 25.39
C TYR A 554 4.92 6.86 24.23
N ASN A 555 5.38 8.03 23.80
CA ASN A 555 4.86 8.74 22.63
C ASN A 555 4.96 7.89 21.36
N VAL A 556 6.14 7.32 21.11
CA VAL A 556 6.33 6.42 19.97
C VAL A 556 5.40 5.22 20.07
N ALA A 557 5.36 4.54 21.22
CA ALA A 557 4.56 3.33 21.40
C ALA A 557 3.06 3.59 21.21
N ALA A 558 2.52 4.65 21.79
CA ALA A 558 1.11 4.99 21.69
C ALA A 558 0.69 5.38 20.28
N SER A 559 1.59 5.98 19.48
CA SER A 559 1.30 6.45 18.12
C SER A 559 1.54 5.40 17.01
N ARG A 560 1.79 4.12 17.34
CA ARG A 560 2.05 3.04 16.34
C ARG A 560 0.78 2.26 15.94
N ALA A 561 -0.28 2.33 16.73
CA ALA A 561 -1.56 1.73 16.37
C ALA A 561 -2.31 2.62 15.38
N LYS A 562 -2.90 2.01 14.35
CA LYS A 562 -3.79 2.72 13.43
C LYS A 562 -5.24 2.70 13.94
N ASP A 563 -5.73 1.51 14.27
CA ASP A 563 -7.14 1.23 14.52
C ASP A 563 -7.43 0.90 15.97
N GLN A 564 -6.53 0.19 16.67
CA GLN A 564 -6.76 -0.24 18.05
C GLN A 564 -5.47 -0.36 18.86
N LEU A 565 -5.51 0.16 20.08
CA LEU A 565 -4.42 0.16 21.03
C LEU A 565 -4.85 -0.54 22.31
N TRP A 566 -4.20 -1.65 22.66
CA TRP A 566 -4.36 -2.37 23.92
C TRP A 566 -3.21 -2.01 24.87
N VAL A 567 -3.53 -1.40 26.01
CA VAL A 567 -2.56 -1.11 27.07
C VAL A 567 -2.71 -2.18 28.15
N VAL A 568 -1.86 -3.21 28.09
CA VAL A 568 -1.87 -4.32 29.05
C VAL A 568 -0.93 -3.98 30.20
N ASN A 569 -1.46 -4.00 31.40
CA ASN A 569 -0.72 -3.52 32.59
C ASN A 569 -1.10 -4.29 33.85
N SER A 570 -0.21 -4.20 34.85
CA SER A 570 -0.38 -4.76 36.18
C SER A 570 -0.29 -3.68 37.29
N LEU A 571 -0.66 -2.43 36.94
CA LEU A 571 -0.52 -1.23 37.76
C LEU A 571 -1.89 -0.64 38.14
N ASP A 572 -1.98 -0.21 39.38
CA ASP A 572 -3.01 0.72 39.82
C ASP A 572 -2.50 2.14 39.61
N TYR A 573 -2.99 2.83 38.55
CA TYR A 573 -2.47 4.13 38.17
C TYR A 573 -2.74 5.20 39.23
N THR A 574 -3.74 5.03 40.09
CA THR A 574 -4.04 5.95 41.22
C THR A 574 -2.91 5.99 42.25
N LYS A 575 -2.03 4.99 42.27
CA LYS A 575 -0.85 4.94 43.16
C LYS A 575 0.38 5.61 42.54
N LEU A 576 0.31 5.99 41.27
CA LEU A 576 1.42 6.63 40.57
C LEU A 576 1.44 8.15 40.85
N LYS A 577 2.61 8.75 40.70
CA LYS A 577 2.76 10.21 40.94
C LYS A 577 2.02 10.98 39.84
N HIS A 578 1.00 11.74 40.24
CA HIS A 578 0.42 12.78 39.43
C HIS A 578 1.26 14.05 39.64
N GLY A 579 1.85 14.60 38.58
CA GLY A 579 2.64 15.84 38.64
C GLY A 579 1.76 17.08 38.42
N GLU A 580 2.16 18.21 39.01
CA GLU A 580 1.53 19.52 38.74
C GLU A 580 1.83 19.96 37.27
N ASN A 581 2.95 19.52 36.71
CA ASN A 581 3.36 19.77 35.35
C ASN A 581 3.65 18.44 34.63
N LEU A 582 3.56 18.46 33.31
CA LEU A 582 3.88 17.31 32.47
C LEU A 582 5.30 16.74 32.74
N GLU A 583 6.26 17.61 33.10
CA GLU A 583 7.65 17.20 33.36
C GLU A 583 7.79 16.37 34.63
N ASP A 584 6.93 16.59 35.60
CA ASP A 584 6.90 15.91 36.90
C ASP A 584 5.96 14.69 36.93
N GLU A 585 5.09 14.54 35.94
CA GLU A 585 4.13 13.45 35.83
C GLU A 585 4.82 12.14 35.49
N ASP A 586 4.43 11.06 36.16
CA ASP A 586 4.86 9.72 35.82
C ASP A 586 4.25 9.32 34.44
N VAL A 587 5.09 8.93 33.50
CA VAL A 587 4.65 8.60 32.14
C VAL A 587 3.65 7.44 32.09
N ARG A 588 3.69 6.55 33.09
CA ARG A 588 2.74 5.44 33.22
C ARG A 588 1.37 5.93 33.63
N PHE A 589 1.34 6.91 34.56
CA PHE A 589 0.11 7.56 34.97
C PHE A 589 -0.59 8.19 33.76
N GLY A 590 0.12 9.04 33.02
CA GLY A 590 -0.47 9.75 31.89
C GLY A 590 -1.06 8.83 30.82
N LEU A 591 -0.42 7.69 30.54
CA LEU A 591 -0.93 6.73 29.55
C LEU A 591 -2.12 5.92 30.10
N LEU A 592 -2.07 5.47 31.34
CA LEU A 592 -3.15 4.65 31.93
C LEU A 592 -4.39 5.49 32.22
N GLU A 593 -4.22 6.71 32.73
CA GLU A 593 -5.30 7.67 32.94
C GLU A 593 -6.00 7.99 31.63
N TYR A 594 -5.24 8.28 30.58
CA TYR A 594 -5.81 8.53 29.26
C TYR A 594 -6.56 7.30 28.72
N ALA A 595 -5.98 6.12 28.84
CA ALA A 595 -6.61 4.89 28.33
C ALA A 595 -7.90 4.53 29.08
N GLU A 596 -8.01 4.87 30.37
CA GLU A 596 -9.21 4.66 31.16
C GLU A 596 -10.32 5.65 30.80
N ASN A 597 -9.96 6.94 30.63
CA ASN A 597 -10.89 8.03 30.45
C ASN A 597 -11.04 8.52 29.00
N TYR A 598 -10.56 7.75 28.01
CA TYR A 598 -10.56 8.19 26.61
C TYR A 598 -11.95 8.58 26.07
N GLN A 599 -13.03 8.05 26.63
CA GLN A 599 -14.41 8.40 26.26
C GLN A 599 -14.77 9.82 26.64
N GLU A 600 -14.29 10.32 27.81
CA GLU A 600 -14.47 11.72 28.22
C GLU A 600 -13.65 12.66 27.32
N HIS A 601 -12.45 12.23 26.92
CA HIS A 601 -11.64 12.96 25.95
C HIS A 601 -12.33 13.02 24.57
N ARG A 602 -13.00 11.93 24.16
CA ARG A 602 -13.81 11.88 22.93
C ARG A 602 -14.97 12.90 22.99
N ALA A 603 -15.68 13.01 24.10
CA ALA A 603 -16.78 13.94 24.25
C ALA A 603 -16.34 15.40 24.06
N ARG A 604 -15.14 15.77 24.50
CA ARG A 604 -14.57 17.12 24.30
C ARG A 604 -14.30 17.45 22.83
N PHE A 605 -14.00 16.45 21.98
CA PHE A 605 -13.85 16.65 20.53
C PHE A 605 -15.21 16.77 19.80
N LEU A 606 -16.30 16.29 20.39
CA LEU A 606 -17.64 16.25 19.78
C LEU A 606 -18.54 17.45 20.17
N GLU A 607 -18.17 18.25 21.19
CA GLU A 607 -18.92 19.44 21.65
C GLU A 607 -18.61 20.71 20.84
N ALA A 608 -18.70 20.66 19.49
CA ALA A 608 -18.69 21.88 18.68
C ALA A 608 -20.13 22.25 18.26
N GLU A 609 -20.52 23.47 18.57
CA GLU A 609 -21.85 24.05 18.37
C GLU A 609 -22.40 23.92 16.94
N VAL A 610 -23.70 23.59 16.87
CA VAL A 610 -24.50 23.48 15.64
C VAL A 610 -24.62 24.84 14.94
N LYS A 611 -23.97 25.01 13.77
CA LYS A 611 -24.17 26.19 12.89
C LYS A 611 -24.25 25.71 11.43
N ALA A 612 -25.47 25.75 10.86
CA ALA A 612 -25.65 25.58 9.41
C ALA A 612 -25.21 26.88 8.70
N GLU A 613 -24.40 26.78 7.63
CA GLU A 613 -23.95 27.95 6.85
C GLU A 613 -24.99 28.36 5.79
N SER A 614 -25.94 27.51 5.43
CA SER A 614 -26.98 27.82 4.44
C SER A 614 -28.38 27.37 4.86
N PRO A 615 -29.46 28.04 4.38
CA PRO A 615 -30.83 27.58 4.57
C PRO A 615 -31.10 26.18 4.03
N PHE A 616 -30.40 25.79 2.97
CA PHE A 616 -30.51 24.47 2.36
C PHE A 616 -29.98 23.35 3.29
N GLU A 617 -28.81 23.54 3.85
CA GLU A 617 -28.25 22.62 4.85
C GLU A 617 -29.18 22.49 6.06
N ALA A 618 -29.73 23.64 6.54
CA ALA A 618 -30.65 23.65 7.66
C ALA A 618 -31.94 22.85 7.36
N GLU A 619 -32.47 22.92 6.14
CA GLU A 619 -33.64 22.15 5.74
C GLU A 619 -33.36 20.64 5.67
N VAL A 620 -32.23 20.25 5.08
CA VAL A 620 -31.79 18.83 5.01
C VAL A 620 -31.58 18.30 6.43
N ALA A 621 -30.89 19.05 7.28
CA ALA A 621 -30.65 18.70 8.67
C ALA A 621 -31.97 18.49 9.44
N LYS A 622 -32.91 19.43 9.31
CA LYS A 622 -34.24 19.33 9.94
C LYS A 622 -35.00 18.09 9.47
N TYR A 623 -34.92 17.78 8.18
CA TYR A 623 -35.59 16.59 7.63
C TYR A 623 -35.02 15.31 8.23
N LEU A 624 -33.69 15.18 8.32
CA LEU A 624 -33.00 14.02 8.90
C LEU A 624 -33.31 13.87 10.40
N LEU A 625 -33.26 14.98 11.14
CA LEU A 625 -33.65 15.00 12.56
C LEU A 625 -35.12 14.57 12.76
N ALA A 626 -36.04 15.09 11.92
CA ALA A 626 -37.45 14.72 12.00
C ALA A 626 -37.70 13.23 11.71
N LYS A 627 -36.83 12.58 10.94
CA LYS A 627 -36.85 11.13 10.68
C LYS A 627 -36.17 10.32 11.78
N GLY A 628 -35.54 10.97 12.78
CA GLY A 628 -34.88 10.30 13.91
C GLY A 628 -33.43 9.88 13.67
N TYR A 629 -32.74 10.51 12.72
CA TYR A 629 -31.31 10.32 12.54
C TYR A 629 -30.51 11.20 13.49
N HIS A 630 -29.43 10.67 14.00
CA HIS A 630 -28.45 11.45 14.77
C HIS A 630 -27.51 12.17 13.81
N ILE A 631 -27.49 13.52 13.86
CA ILE A 631 -26.70 14.35 12.95
C ILE A 631 -25.81 15.34 13.69
N GLN A 632 -24.68 15.67 13.08
CA GLN A 632 -23.82 16.80 13.44
C GLN A 632 -23.67 17.69 12.22
N GLN A 633 -23.95 18.99 12.37
CA GLN A 633 -23.78 19.98 11.31
C GLN A 633 -22.42 20.64 11.40
N GLN A 634 -21.84 21.02 10.25
CA GLN A 634 -20.55 21.70 10.16
C GLN A 634 -19.45 20.97 10.92
N TYR A 635 -19.38 19.65 10.66
CA TYR A 635 -18.42 18.78 11.33
C TYR A 635 -16.98 19.11 10.93
N GLU A 636 -16.11 19.37 11.89
CA GLU A 636 -14.70 19.66 11.66
C GLU A 636 -13.88 18.36 11.54
N ALA A 637 -13.44 18.06 10.32
CA ALA A 637 -12.51 16.96 10.04
C ALA A 637 -11.10 17.54 9.78
N GLY A 638 -10.37 17.84 10.86
CA GLY A 638 -9.13 18.59 10.80
C GLY A 638 -9.33 20.02 10.30
N PRO A 639 -8.63 20.45 9.24
CA PRO A 639 -8.81 21.77 8.64
C PRO A 639 -10.07 21.87 7.74
N TYR A 640 -10.73 20.74 7.48
CA TYR A 640 -11.87 20.67 6.58
C TYR A 640 -13.19 20.62 7.34
N ARG A 641 -14.23 21.18 6.75
CA ARG A 641 -15.60 21.12 7.28
C ARG A 641 -16.47 20.28 6.36
N ILE A 642 -17.34 19.48 6.97
CA ILE A 642 -18.36 18.66 6.33
C ILE A 642 -19.73 19.23 6.74
N ASP A 643 -20.61 19.50 5.79
CA ASP A 643 -21.87 20.18 6.06
C ASP A 643 -22.74 19.44 7.09
N ILE A 644 -22.91 18.12 6.90
CA ILE A 644 -23.68 17.28 7.83
C ILE A 644 -23.02 15.93 7.93
N VAL A 645 -22.80 15.44 9.14
CA VAL A 645 -22.40 14.06 9.41
C VAL A 645 -23.57 13.32 10.05
N VAL A 646 -23.99 12.22 9.47
CA VAL A 646 -25.04 11.34 10.04
C VAL A 646 -24.35 10.16 10.69
N SER A 647 -24.67 9.89 11.96
CA SER A 647 -24.05 8.82 12.73
C SER A 647 -25.10 7.83 13.23
N TYR A 648 -24.71 6.56 13.25
CA TYR A 648 -25.48 5.48 13.84
C TYR A 648 -24.52 4.43 14.39
N GLU A 649 -24.59 4.15 15.67
CA GLU A 649 -23.62 3.29 16.39
C GLU A 649 -22.15 3.74 16.11
N ASN A 650 -21.38 2.88 15.42
CA ASN A 650 -19.99 3.14 15.09
C ASN A 650 -19.79 3.57 13.62
N LYS A 651 -20.85 3.94 12.91
CA LYS A 651 -20.80 4.35 11.51
C LYS A 651 -21.11 5.84 11.36
N GLN A 652 -20.37 6.50 10.48
CA GLN A 652 -20.62 7.90 10.11
C GLN A 652 -20.57 8.04 8.59
N ILE A 653 -21.46 8.88 8.09
CA ILE A 653 -21.55 9.24 6.67
C ILE A 653 -21.58 10.76 6.56
N ALA A 654 -20.72 11.29 5.71
CA ALA A 654 -20.69 12.70 5.35
C ALA A 654 -21.80 13.01 4.33
N ILE A 655 -22.57 14.06 4.57
CA ILE A 655 -23.51 14.61 3.61
C ILE A 655 -23.05 16.01 3.25
N GLU A 656 -22.83 16.26 1.97
CA GLU A 656 -22.50 17.56 1.39
C GLU A 656 -23.74 18.12 0.68
N CYS A 657 -24.07 19.36 0.96
CA CYS A 657 -25.22 20.07 0.42
C CYS A 657 -24.79 21.07 -0.67
N ASP A 658 -24.65 20.61 -1.91
CA ASP A 658 -24.17 21.41 -3.03
C ASP A 658 -25.22 22.44 -3.51
N GLY A 659 -25.11 23.67 -3.03
CA GLY A 659 -25.95 24.80 -3.49
C GLY A 659 -25.44 25.41 -4.78
N GLU A 660 -26.31 25.65 -5.78
CA GLU A 660 -25.92 26.12 -7.12
C GLU A 660 -25.22 27.51 -7.15
N ARG A 661 -25.31 28.29 -6.09
CA ARG A 661 -24.73 29.65 -6.03
C ARG A 661 -23.27 29.68 -5.55
N PHE A 662 -22.75 28.62 -4.95
CA PHE A 662 -21.44 28.64 -4.30
C PHE A 662 -20.33 27.96 -5.11
N HIS A 663 -20.64 27.23 -6.16
CA HIS A 663 -19.68 26.43 -6.94
C HIS A 663 -19.45 26.97 -8.37
N SER A 664 -19.56 28.26 -8.59
CA SER A 664 -19.31 28.87 -9.91
C SER A 664 -17.85 29.29 -10.09
N GLY A 665 -17.03 28.36 -10.60
CA GLY A 665 -15.67 28.61 -11.03
C GLY A 665 -14.83 27.32 -11.04
N ALA A 666 -14.08 27.10 -12.11
CA ALA A 666 -13.27 25.90 -12.27
C ALA A 666 -12.27 25.68 -11.11
N ALA A 667 -11.69 26.76 -10.58
CA ALA A 667 -10.74 26.69 -9.47
C ALA A 667 -11.39 26.22 -8.16
N LYS A 668 -12.63 26.63 -7.90
CA LYS A 668 -13.34 26.24 -6.68
C LYS A 668 -13.85 24.80 -6.76
N ILE A 669 -14.23 24.35 -7.95
CA ILE A 669 -14.58 22.94 -8.20
C ILE A 669 -13.34 22.05 -7.98
N GLU A 670 -12.17 22.50 -8.43
CA GLU A 670 -10.91 21.80 -8.25
C GLU A 670 -10.53 21.69 -6.77
N GLU A 671 -10.67 22.77 -6.01
CA GLU A 671 -10.45 22.80 -4.56
C GLU A 671 -11.42 21.88 -3.79
N ASP A 672 -12.71 21.89 -4.12
CA ASP A 672 -13.71 21.02 -3.52
C ASP A 672 -13.47 19.54 -3.86
N MET A 673 -13.04 19.25 -5.08
CA MET A 673 -12.66 17.89 -5.48
C MET A 673 -11.39 17.42 -4.76
N GLU A 674 -10.40 18.29 -4.59
CA GLU A 674 -9.18 17.98 -3.87
C GLU A 674 -9.48 17.70 -2.39
N ARG A 675 -10.28 18.57 -1.74
CA ARG A 675 -10.79 18.37 -0.38
C ARG A 675 -11.48 17.02 -0.22
N GLN A 676 -12.40 16.69 -1.11
CA GLN A 676 -13.12 15.41 -1.08
C GLN A 676 -12.18 14.23 -1.27
N CYS A 677 -11.24 14.32 -2.21
CA CYS A 677 -10.26 13.26 -2.42
C CYS A 677 -9.40 12.99 -1.17
N ILE A 678 -9.04 14.05 -0.43
CA ILE A 678 -8.28 13.90 0.81
C ILE A 678 -9.14 13.18 1.86
N LEU A 679 -10.37 13.63 2.10
CA LEU A 679 -11.28 13.05 3.07
C LEU A 679 -11.65 11.60 2.73
N GLN A 680 -11.89 11.28 1.46
CA GLN A 680 -12.13 9.90 1.02
C GLN A 680 -10.93 8.97 1.23
N ARG A 681 -9.71 9.48 1.05
CA ARG A 681 -8.48 8.69 1.32
C ARG A 681 -8.33 8.29 2.78
N ILE A 682 -8.87 9.06 3.70
CA ILE A 682 -8.84 8.78 5.14
C ILE A 682 -10.10 8.04 5.63
N GLY A 683 -10.98 7.62 4.71
CA GLY A 683 -12.08 6.70 5.01
C GLY A 683 -13.48 7.31 5.00
N TRP A 684 -13.61 8.64 4.82
CA TRP A 684 -14.92 9.26 4.74
C TRP A 684 -15.71 8.79 3.52
N LYS A 685 -16.97 8.44 3.72
CA LYS A 685 -17.94 8.14 2.68
C LYS A 685 -18.89 9.32 2.55
N PHE A 686 -19.19 9.73 1.32
CA PHE A 686 -19.96 10.92 1.03
C PHE A 686 -21.29 10.60 0.37
N ILE A 687 -22.35 11.32 0.78
CA ILE A 687 -23.61 11.46 0.05
C ILE A 687 -23.73 12.94 -0.33
N ARG A 688 -23.83 13.23 -1.63
CA ARG A 688 -24.03 14.60 -2.11
C ARG A 688 -25.49 14.85 -2.42
N ILE A 689 -26.02 15.98 -1.93
CA ILE A 689 -27.35 16.45 -2.21
C ILE A 689 -27.25 17.75 -3.01
N ARG A 690 -27.67 17.70 -4.26
CA ARG A 690 -27.64 18.90 -5.11
C ARG A 690 -28.88 19.74 -4.88
N GLY A 691 -28.72 21.05 -4.67
CA GLY A 691 -29.81 22.00 -4.43
C GLY A 691 -30.85 21.96 -5.54
N GLY A 692 -30.42 21.90 -6.80
CA GLY A 692 -31.36 21.85 -7.94
C GLY A 692 -32.23 20.58 -7.95
N MET A 693 -31.74 19.42 -7.51
CA MET A 693 -32.52 18.20 -7.35
C MET A 693 -33.45 18.29 -6.15
N TYR A 694 -32.94 18.77 -5.04
CA TYR A 694 -33.68 18.91 -3.79
C TYR A 694 -34.91 19.85 -3.96
N TYR A 695 -34.70 21.04 -4.53
CA TYR A 695 -35.81 21.98 -4.71
C TYR A 695 -36.81 21.59 -5.81
N ARG A 696 -36.41 20.73 -6.73
CA ARG A 696 -37.32 20.17 -7.75
C ARG A 696 -38.20 19.02 -7.20
N ASP A 697 -37.62 18.13 -6.43
CA ASP A 697 -38.29 16.99 -5.81
C ASP A 697 -37.64 16.69 -4.46
N LYS A 698 -38.16 17.37 -3.44
CA LYS A 698 -37.63 17.28 -2.08
C LYS A 698 -37.79 15.88 -1.49
N ASP A 699 -39.00 15.32 -1.63
CA ASP A 699 -39.36 14.05 -1.00
C ASP A 699 -38.61 12.89 -1.66
N GLY A 700 -38.58 12.83 -2.99
CA GLY A 700 -37.83 11.80 -3.73
C GLY A 700 -36.32 11.87 -3.48
N THR A 701 -35.73 13.09 -3.44
CA THR A 701 -34.33 13.28 -3.15
C THR A 701 -33.98 12.80 -1.73
N MET A 702 -34.80 13.13 -0.73
CA MET A 702 -34.56 12.71 0.64
C MET A 702 -34.86 11.21 0.86
N GLU A 703 -35.79 10.61 0.14
CA GLU A 703 -35.96 9.16 0.13
C GLU A 703 -34.74 8.43 -0.42
N ASP A 704 -34.11 8.93 -1.47
CA ASP A 704 -32.86 8.41 -2.00
C ASP A 704 -31.70 8.51 -1.00
N VAL A 705 -31.63 9.64 -0.28
CA VAL A 705 -30.65 9.82 0.81
C VAL A 705 -30.86 8.77 1.90
N ILE A 706 -32.09 8.57 2.35
CA ILE A 706 -32.43 7.57 3.37
C ILE A 706 -32.06 6.16 2.89
N LYS A 707 -32.34 5.84 1.63
CA LYS A 707 -31.99 4.55 1.05
C LYS A 707 -30.48 4.33 1.01
N LYS A 708 -29.70 5.37 0.68
CA LYS A 708 -28.23 5.33 0.71
C LYS A 708 -27.71 5.16 2.14
N LEU A 709 -28.25 5.91 3.10
CA LEU A 709 -27.90 5.76 4.51
C LEU A 709 -28.17 4.33 4.99
N THR A 710 -29.31 3.75 4.66
CA THR A 710 -29.63 2.35 4.97
C THR A 710 -28.64 1.37 4.33
N THR A 711 -28.24 1.62 3.07
CA THR A 711 -27.23 0.80 2.37
C THR A 711 -25.86 0.82 3.07
N TYR A 712 -25.52 1.95 3.67
CA TYR A 712 -24.30 2.10 4.49
C TYR A 712 -24.49 1.62 5.94
N GLY A 713 -25.67 1.13 6.30
CA GLY A 713 -25.98 0.63 7.64
C GLY A 713 -26.21 1.73 8.68
N ILE A 714 -26.70 2.88 8.24
CA ILE A 714 -27.16 3.99 9.11
C ILE A 714 -28.69 3.89 9.24
N TYR A 715 -29.19 3.72 10.44
CA TYR A 715 -30.61 3.58 10.76
C TYR A 715 -31.08 4.67 11.71
N THR A 716 -32.38 4.79 11.90
CA THR A 716 -32.98 5.73 12.85
C THR A 716 -33.10 5.09 14.24
N GLU A 717 -33.05 5.90 15.29
CA GLU A 717 -33.17 5.43 16.69
C GLU A 717 -34.48 4.64 16.97
N ASN A 718 -35.53 4.86 16.16
CA ASN A 718 -36.82 4.18 16.32
C ASN A 718 -36.92 2.81 15.63
N SER A 719 -35.86 2.35 14.96
CA SER A 719 -35.85 1.04 14.25
C SER A 719 -35.51 -0.16 15.14
N GLN A 720 -35.45 0.00 16.44
CA GLN A 720 -35.08 -1.02 17.43
C GLN A 720 -36.03 -2.23 17.58
N ASN A 721 -37.09 -2.35 16.78
CA ASN A 721 -38.05 -3.45 16.93
C ASN A 721 -37.82 -4.66 15.98
N SER A 722 -36.71 -4.75 15.28
CA SER A 722 -36.38 -5.89 14.41
C SER A 722 -34.92 -6.37 14.47
N ALA A 723 -34.16 -6.01 15.51
CA ALA A 723 -32.72 -6.25 15.55
C ALA A 723 -32.27 -6.96 16.83
N ASP A 724 -32.83 -8.14 17.12
CA ASP A 724 -32.23 -9.06 18.11
C ASP A 724 -30.92 -9.71 17.61
N ASP A 725 -30.59 -9.55 16.33
CA ASP A 725 -29.37 -10.13 15.73
C ASP A 725 -28.20 -9.13 15.64
N ASP A 726 -28.43 -7.82 15.55
CA ASP A 726 -27.37 -6.80 15.39
C ASP A 726 -26.77 -6.27 16.70
N GLN A 727 -27.51 -6.38 17.83
CA GLN A 727 -27.02 -6.00 19.16
C GLN A 727 -25.90 -6.91 19.67
N TYR A 728 -25.76 -8.09 19.06
CA TYR A 728 -24.68 -9.03 19.35
C TYR A 728 -23.33 -8.63 18.74
N HIS A 729 -23.29 -7.77 17.72
CA HIS A 729 -22.07 -7.46 16.99
C HIS A 729 -21.27 -6.24 17.46
N SER A 730 -21.83 -5.16 17.94
CA SER A 730 -21.07 -3.93 18.24
C SER A 730 -20.59 -3.78 19.69
N CYS A 731 -21.39 -4.13 20.68
CA CYS A 731 -20.96 -4.16 22.08
C CYS A 731 -20.16 -5.42 22.42
N GLY A 732 -20.19 -6.41 21.53
CA GLY A 732 -19.67 -7.77 21.73
C GLY A 732 -18.22 -7.97 21.34
N LEU A 733 -17.57 -7.19 20.46
CA LEU A 733 -16.23 -7.50 19.96
C LEU A 733 -15.19 -7.58 21.08
N TYR A 734 -15.10 -6.53 21.90
CA TYR A 734 -14.22 -6.50 23.08
C TYR A 734 -14.49 -7.72 23.98
N GLN A 735 -15.78 -7.96 24.33
CA GLN A 735 -16.15 -9.04 25.22
C GLN A 735 -15.92 -10.44 24.59
N ARG A 736 -16.17 -10.59 23.28
CA ARG A 736 -15.83 -11.82 22.56
C ARG A 736 -14.34 -12.12 22.61
N VAL A 737 -13.50 -11.11 22.32
CA VAL A 737 -12.04 -11.23 22.36
C VAL A 737 -11.56 -11.60 23.77
N VAL A 738 -12.02 -10.86 24.80
CA VAL A 738 -11.62 -11.10 26.20
C VAL A 738 -12.05 -12.48 26.68
N ASN A 739 -13.30 -12.89 26.42
CA ASN A 739 -13.82 -14.20 26.79
C ASN A 739 -13.05 -15.31 26.09
N ARG A 740 -12.78 -15.16 24.82
CA ARG A 740 -12.02 -16.15 24.05
C ARG A 740 -10.56 -16.24 24.52
N ALA A 741 -9.93 -15.11 24.78
CA ALA A 741 -8.59 -15.05 25.34
C ALA A 741 -8.51 -15.75 26.71
N GLN A 742 -9.53 -15.62 27.55
CA GLN A 742 -9.61 -16.34 28.81
C GLN A 742 -9.70 -17.85 28.58
N GLN A 743 -10.54 -18.30 27.66
CA GLN A 743 -10.64 -19.73 27.29
C GLN A 743 -9.30 -20.29 26.83
N ILE A 744 -8.58 -19.54 25.98
CA ILE A 744 -7.25 -19.92 25.49
C ILE A 744 -6.28 -20.11 26.67
N ARG A 745 -6.26 -19.18 27.62
CA ARG A 745 -5.42 -19.28 28.82
C ARG A 745 -5.80 -20.50 29.68
N ASP A 746 -7.10 -20.74 29.86
CA ASP A 746 -7.58 -21.90 30.60
C ASP A 746 -7.22 -23.24 29.92
N GLU A 747 -7.21 -23.27 28.59
CA GLU A 747 -6.74 -24.41 27.80
C GLU A 747 -5.23 -24.64 28.01
N TRP A 748 -4.40 -23.60 27.98
CA TRP A 748 -2.97 -23.70 28.26
C TRP A 748 -2.69 -24.21 29.67
N HIS A 749 -3.35 -23.66 30.68
CA HIS A 749 -3.19 -24.08 32.07
C HIS A 749 -3.61 -25.54 32.29
N LYS A 750 -4.65 -26.03 31.60
CA LYS A 750 -5.05 -27.44 31.65
C LYS A 750 -3.96 -28.33 31.04
N GLN A 751 -3.39 -27.95 29.90
CA GLN A 751 -2.31 -28.67 29.25
C GLN A 751 -1.04 -28.72 30.10
N ASP A 752 -0.64 -27.59 30.69
CA ASP A 752 0.51 -27.51 31.59
C ASP A 752 0.31 -28.35 32.86
N ASN A 753 -0.88 -28.36 33.42
CA ASN A 753 -1.20 -29.19 34.60
C ASN A 753 -1.16 -30.68 34.25
N VAL A 754 -1.61 -31.09 33.07
CA VAL A 754 -1.50 -32.48 32.60
C VAL A 754 -0.02 -32.85 32.42
N ILE A 755 0.80 -31.97 31.84
CA ILE A 755 2.25 -32.18 31.68
C ILE A 755 2.95 -32.21 33.02
N LYS A 756 2.64 -31.32 33.98
CA LYS A 756 3.21 -31.32 35.34
C LYS A 756 2.76 -32.55 36.14
N THR A 757 1.53 -32.97 35.98
CA THR A 757 1.01 -34.18 36.65
C THR A 757 1.65 -35.43 36.07
N ALA A 758 1.90 -35.48 34.78
CA ALA A 758 2.65 -36.55 34.13
C ALA A 758 4.14 -36.53 34.52
N ALA A 759 4.76 -35.33 34.63
CA ALA A 759 6.14 -35.16 35.06
C ALA A 759 6.33 -35.53 36.54
N ASN A 760 5.39 -35.12 37.43
CA ASN A 760 5.45 -35.46 38.86
C ASN A 760 5.20 -36.97 39.16
N LYS A 761 4.62 -37.68 38.23
CA LYS A 761 4.54 -39.16 38.32
C LYS A 761 5.86 -39.86 37.93
N ILE A 762 6.83 -39.13 37.40
CA ILE A 762 8.05 -39.71 36.80
C ILE A 762 9.32 -39.38 37.57
N VAL A 763 9.40 -38.33 38.45
CA VAL A 763 10.66 -37.89 39.05
C VAL A 763 10.54 -37.57 40.53
N GLN A 764 10.94 -38.52 41.36
CA GLN A 764 11.76 -38.27 42.55
C GLN A 764 13.20 -38.34 42.11
N TYR A 765 13.96 -37.23 42.06
CA TYR A 765 15.42 -37.16 42.25
C TYR A 765 15.90 -35.68 42.37
N PRO A 766 17.08 -35.46 42.98
CA PRO A 766 17.33 -34.34 43.89
C PRO A 766 18.07 -33.16 43.28
N GLU A 767 18.12 -32.09 44.07
CA GLU A 767 18.75 -30.79 43.89
C GLU A 767 20.21 -30.82 43.39
N SER A 768 20.52 -29.86 42.59
CA SER A 768 21.71 -28.99 42.45
C SER A 768 22.19 -28.84 41.02
N ILE A 769 22.03 -27.64 40.46
CA ILE A 769 22.98 -27.10 39.48
C ILE A 769 22.95 -25.53 39.50
N SER A 770 24.14 -25.02 39.63
CA SER A 770 24.55 -23.63 39.68
C SER A 770 24.41 -22.85 38.38
N GLU A 771 24.35 -21.55 38.52
CA GLU A 771 24.30 -20.46 37.56
C GLU A 771 25.43 -20.48 36.51
N VAL A 772 25.09 -20.13 35.23
CA VAL A 772 26.06 -19.72 34.21
C VAL A 772 25.58 -18.41 33.55
N PRO A 773 26.44 -17.39 33.39
CA PRO A 773 26.01 -16.07 32.92
C PRO A 773 25.91 -15.94 31.41
N LEU A 774 24.85 -15.23 30.96
CA LEU A 774 24.64 -14.81 29.59
C LEU A 774 25.45 -13.56 29.25
N LYS A 775 26.29 -13.63 28.25
CA LYS A 775 26.85 -12.46 27.55
C LYS A 775 26.20 -12.35 26.16
N ALA A 776 25.43 -11.30 25.97
CA ALA A 776 24.90 -10.91 24.68
C ALA A 776 25.80 -9.89 24.01
N VAL A 777 26.16 -10.09 22.73
CA VAL A 777 26.85 -9.11 21.89
C VAL A 777 25.82 -8.53 20.93
N MET A 778 25.55 -7.23 21.07
CA MET A 778 24.69 -6.46 20.18
C MET A 778 25.54 -5.66 19.18
N SER A 779 25.16 -5.68 17.92
CA SER A 779 25.61 -4.74 16.87
C SER A 779 24.41 -4.01 16.28
N PRO A 780 24.49 -2.70 16.05
CA PRO A 780 23.35 -1.92 15.55
C PRO A 780 23.13 -2.11 14.05
N GLY A 781 21.90 -2.32 13.65
CA GLY A 781 21.44 -2.10 12.28
C GLY A 781 21.25 -3.30 11.36
N ASN A 782 20.86 -4.48 11.85
CA ASN A 782 20.41 -5.56 10.97
C ASN A 782 19.18 -6.26 11.51
N GLN A 783 18.29 -6.63 10.61
CA GLN A 783 17.21 -7.57 10.85
C GLN A 783 17.71 -8.74 11.68
N TYR A 784 17.12 -8.96 12.83
CA TYR A 784 17.55 -9.97 13.79
C TYR A 784 17.55 -11.37 13.19
N LYS A 785 18.73 -11.87 12.80
CA LYS A 785 18.99 -13.29 12.68
C LYS A 785 19.66 -13.75 13.97
N VAL A 786 18.85 -14.30 14.85
CA VAL A 786 19.34 -14.90 16.09
C VAL A 786 20.05 -16.21 15.74
N HIS A 787 21.37 -16.25 15.89
CA HIS A 787 22.13 -17.49 15.88
C HIS A 787 22.24 -18.02 17.30
N TYR A 788 21.44 -19.02 17.63
CA TYR A 788 21.66 -19.82 18.85
C TYR A 788 22.80 -20.82 18.64
N LYS A 789 23.85 -20.72 19.45
CA LYS A 789 24.69 -21.87 19.75
C LYS A 789 23.98 -22.70 20.84
N LYS A 790 23.44 -23.82 20.44
CA LYS A 790 23.00 -24.87 21.37
C LYS A 790 24.22 -25.67 21.81
N GLU A 791 24.62 -25.58 23.04
CA GLU A 791 25.31 -26.69 23.68
C GLU A 791 24.25 -27.68 24.14
N THR A 792 24.35 -28.87 23.58
CA THR A 792 23.44 -29.98 23.78
C THR A 792 23.76 -30.74 25.07
N VAL A 793 22.87 -30.65 26.03
CA VAL A 793 22.70 -31.78 26.99
C VAL A 793 21.55 -32.64 26.47
N ALA A 794 21.87 -33.88 26.13
CA ALA A 794 20.92 -34.84 25.60
C ALA A 794 19.96 -35.32 26.67
N PRO A 795 18.64 -35.26 26.47
CA PRO A 795 17.73 -36.06 27.26
C PRO A 795 17.69 -37.48 26.72
N LYS A 796 17.84 -38.44 27.61
CA LYS A 796 17.62 -39.86 27.31
C LYS A 796 16.18 -40.07 26.87
N THR A 797 16.05 -40.66 25.72
CA THR A 797 14.81 -41.04 25.04
C THR A 797 13.96 -42.03 25.83
N LEU A 798 12.68 -41.74 25.95
CA LEU A 798 11.63 -42.72 26.08
C LEU A 798 10.93 -42.90 24.75
N ASN A 799 11.00 -44.11 24.23
CA ASN A 799 10.42 -44.53 22.95
C ASN A 799 8.88 -44.44 22.98
N LEU A 800 8.32 -43.62 22.12
CA LEU A 800 7.05 -43.89 21.49
C LEU A 800 7.22 -43.64 20.01
N LYS A 801 7.51 -44.73 19.31
CA LYS A 801 7.72 -44.77 17.86
C LYS A 801 6.40 -44.61 17.12
N GLN A 802 6.12 -43.40 16.58
CA GLN A 802 5.68 -43.32 15.19
C GLN A 802 6.81 -42.67 14.42
N GLN A 803 7.55 -43.45 13.65
CA GLN A 803 8.64 -42.97 12.82
C GLN A 803 8.06 -42.13 11.68
N ARG A 804 8.03 -40.81 11.86
CA ARG A 804 7.70 -39.90 10.78
C ARG A 804 8.78 -40.02 9.70
N LYS A 805 8.36 -40.36 8.46
CA LYS A 805 9.24 -40.41 7.29
C LYS A 805 9.43 -39.02 6.71
N ILE A 806 10.63 -38.71 6.24
CA ILE A 806 11.00 -37.49 5.58
C ILE A 806 10.20 -37.27 4.30
N LYS A 807 9.60 -36.08 4.16
CA LYS A 807 8.84 -35.62 3.00
C LYS A 807 9.49 -34.41 2.35
N MET A 808 9.02 -34.06 1.16
CA MET A 808 9.43 -32.82 0.49
C MET A 808 9.03 -31.60 1.34
N GLY A 809 9.94 -30.65 1.49
CA GLY A 809 9.77 -29.46 2.30
C GLY A 809 10.31 -29.59 3.74
N ASP A 810 10.54 -30.81 4.24
CA ASP A 810 11.08 -31.01 5.59
C ASP A 810 12.52 -30.46 5.69
N LYS A 811 12.83 -29.89 6.86
CA LYS A 811 14.22 -29.53 7.22
C LYS A 811 14.86 -30.72 7.93
N VAL A 812 15.84 -31.33 7.30
CA VAL A 812 16.50 -32.53 7.79
C VAL A 812 17.92 -32.23 8.25
N THR A 813 18.22 -32.56 9.48
CA THR A 813 19.58 -32.44 10.03
C THR A 813 20.31 -33.75 9.82
N VAL A 814 21.39 -33.71 9.06
CA VAL A 814 22.21 -34.87 8.70
C VAL A 814 23.65 -34.67 9.21
N ARG A 815 24.22 -35.70 9.83
CA ARG A 815 25.64 -35.76 10.13
C ARG A 815 26.34 -36.60 9.04
N LEU A 816 27.22 -35.97 8.29
CA LEU A 816 28.08 -36.59 7.28
C LEU A 816 29.51 -36.47 7.79
N ASN A 817 30.12 -37.58 8.09
CA ASN A 817 31.46 -37.66 8.74
C ASN A 817 31.42 -36.84 10.06
N GLU A 818 32.31 -35.87 10.22
CA GLU A 818 32.40 -35.01 11.43
C GLU A 818 31.52 -33.76 11.37
N SER A 819 30.87 -33.50 10.24
CA SER A 819 30.05 -32.28 10.07
C SER A 819 28.56 -32.56 10.19
N THR A 820 27.85 -31.72 10.95
CA THR A 820 26.40 -31.76 11.08
C THR A 820 25.78 -30.55 10.41
N LYS A 821 24.91 -30.74 9.42
CA LYS A 821 24.23 -29.65 8.70
C LYS A 821 22.73 -29.95 8.54
N THR A 822 21.95 -28.91 8.49
CA THR A 822 20.49 -28.99 8.22
C THR A 822 20.20 -28.57 6.79
N TYR A 823 19.46 -29.39 6.09
CA TYR A 823 19.06 -29.22 4.69
C TYR A 823 17.56 -29.18 4.54
N ILE A 824 17.06 -28.43 3.56
CA ILE A 824 15.63 -28.45 3.18
C ILE A 824 15.48 -29.43 2.01
N MET A 825 14.53 -30.34 2.11
CA MET A 825 14.25 -31.33 1.07
C MET A 825 13.51 -30.65 -0.10
N MET A 826 14.21 -30.41 -1.20
CA MET A 826 13.68 -29.60 -2.33
C MET A 826 14.10 -30.17 -3.68
N LYS A 827 13.40 -29.71 -4.72
CA LYS A 827 13.82 -29.89 -6.11
C LYS A 827 14.81 -28.79 -6.51
N ASN A 828 15.68 -29.09 -7.45
CA ASN A 828 16.57 -28.09 -8.06
C ASN A 828 15.79 -27.17 -9.02
N SER A 829 16.45 -26.16 -9.57
CA SER A 829 15.85 -25.19 -10.50
C SER A 829 15.28 -25.81 -11.81
N ARG A 830 15.61 -27.04 -12.10
CA ARG A 830 15.09 -27.82 -13.25
C ARG A 830 13.97 -28.79 -12.86
N GLY A 831 13.45 -28.71 -11.64
CA GLY A 831 12.37 -29.55 -11.14
C GLY A 831 12.76 -31.00 -10.72
N SER A 832 14.05 -31.35 -10.78
CA SER A 832 14.56 -32.65 -10.37
C SER A 832 14.93 -32.66 -8.88
N LEU A 833 14.84 -33.82 -8.20
CA LEU A 833 15.28 -33.96 -6.81
C LEU A 833 16.80 -33.79 -6.73
N THR A 834 17.24 -33.01 -5.73
CA THR A 834 18.69 -32.95 -5.43
C THR A 834 19.18 -34.31 -4.94
N GLU A 835 20.46 -34.63 -5.15
CA GLU A 835 21.02 -35.92 -4.76
C GLU A 835 20.85 -36.19 -3.24
N LEU A 836 21.02 -35.17 -2.42
CA LEU A 836 20.79 -35.28 -0.97
C LEU A 836 19.30 -35.50 -0.65
N THR A 837 18.40 -34.82 -1.34
CA THR A 837 16.97 -35.04 -1.18
C THR A 837 16.56 -36.47 -1.53
N LYS A 838 17.11 -37.03 -2.63
CA LYS A 838 16.90 -38.44 -2.99
C LYS A 838 17.39 -39.40 -1.91
N ALA A 839 18.55 -39.14 -1.31
CA ALA A 839 19.13 -39.96 -0.25
C ALA A 839 18.32 -39.90 1.05
N CYS A 840 17.63 -38.81 1.36
CA CYS A 840 16.91 -38.61 2.61
C CYS A 840 15.43 -38.97 2.55
N LEU A 841 14.77 -38.85 1.38
CA LEU A 841 13.32 -39.08 1.27
C LEU A 841 12.90 -40.47 1.71
N GLY A 842 11.86 -40.54 2.53
CA GLY A 842 11.32 -41.79 3.04
C GLY A 842 12.06 -42.42 4.23
N HIS A 843 13.20 -41.84 4.62
CA HIS A 843 13.94 -42.22 5.83
C HIS A 843 13.39 -41.50 7.08
N SER A 844 13.75 -41.97 8.24
CA SER A 844 13.35 -41.50 9.55
C SER A 844 14.54 -41.02 10.38
N VAL A 845 14.29 -40.32 11.48
CA VAL A 845 15.37 -39.95 12.42
C VAL A 845 16.07 -41.19 12.97
N GLY A 846 17.37 -41.20 12.86
CA GLY A 846 18.22 -42.32 13.27
C GLY A 846 18.69 -43.22 12.13
N ASP A 847 18.07 -43.12 10.93
CA ASP A 847 18.49 -43.91 9.76
C ASP A 847 19.83 -43.46 9.23
N GLU A 848 20.59 -44.41 8.66
CA GLU A 848 21.83 -44.14 7.93
C GLU A 848 21.51 -43.91 6.46
N ILE A 849 22.19 -42.95 5.87
CA ILE A 849 22.11 -42.61 4.44
C ILE A 849 23.49 -42.61 3.81
N ILE A 850 23.55 -42.85 2.51
CA ILE A 850 24.79 -42.72 1.72
C ILE A 850 24.62 -41.52 0.78
N TYR A 851 25.51 -40.56 0.91
CA TYR A 851 25.51 -39.36 0.08
C TYR A 851 26.94 -39.05 -0.39
N GLN A 852 27.16 -39.01 -1.70
CA GLN A 852 28.48 -38.80 -2.33
C GLN A 852 29.60 -39.70 -1.75
N ASN A 853 29.28 -41.00 -1.64
CA ASN A 853 30.17 -42.03 -1.04
C ASN A 853 30.50 -41.86 0.45
N ASN A 854 29.85 -40.94 1.15
CA ASN A 854 30.00 -40.77 2.59
C ASN A 854 28.79 -41.36 3.32
N LYS A 855 29.05 -42.08 4.41
CA LYS A 855 27.97 -42.52 5.33
C LYS A 855 27.53 -41.33 6.18
N GLY A 856 26.24 -41.15 6.28
CA GLY A 856 25.64 -40.10 7.10
C GLY A 856 24.50 -40.66 7.95
N LYS A 857 24.17 -39.94 9.03
CA LYS A 857 23.05 -40.31 9.93
C LYS A 857 22.07 -39.12 10.04
N ILE A 858 20.80 -39.41 9.94
CA ILE A 858 19.74 -38.42 10.13
C ILE A 858 19.53 -38.18 11.62
N LEU A 859 19.75 -36.97 12.05
CA LEU A 859 19.70 -36.57 13.47
C LEU A 859 18.36 -35.90 13.85
N GLY A 860 17.62 -35.32 12.91
CA GLY A 860 16.38 -34.65 13.18
C GLY A 860 15.61 -34.32 11.92
N ILE A 861 14.29 -34.24 12.05
CA ILE A 861 13.34 -33.79 11.04
C ILE A 861 12.51 -32.69 11.68
N LYS A 862 12.48 -31.51 11.05
CA LYS A 862 11.62 -30.39 11.46
C LYS A 862 10.67 -30.02 10.35
#